data_15e1ac7640dd8979e6b05e27d5f98a87
#
_entry.id   15e1ac7640dd8979e6b05e27d5f98a87
#
_cell.length_a   1.000
_cell.length_b   1.000
_cell.length_c   1.000
_cell.angle_alpha   90.00
_cell.angle_beta   90.00
_cell.angle_gamma   90.00
#
_symmetry.space_group_name_H-M   'P 1'
#
loop_
_entity.id
_entity.type
_entity.pdbx_description
1 polymer ?
#
loop_
_entity_poly.entity_id
_entity_poly.type
_entity_poly.pdbx_seq_one_letter_code
_entity_poly.pdbx_strand_id
1 'polypeptide(L)'
;GQFPGIDIDDCSIVEKGKKSSLQEQVLRRISNASSLSSYVGIPAFKDEDGKYDNKNYVQGTEKLAQAMQGKRYTAIILASNLTTDVVTEIRNGYETIYSQLSPMSTQQLAYSTNESLANAINRSKGVTQGKTKTQTIGESHTNGTSNSHSKSDSETKKSKIAVGSSVLGGVLAVVGTGLTITGVGAAIGLPLMAAGGAMSAVGAAGKSKTSGTTDTYGTSQSDTENRSMSDAESHSETFTDSLGKTATIGSSKNYTLTIHNKHIEELMKRIDQELERISMSESTGLWSVASYFFSYDNDFASSESAATIFKSIMQGEESGVETSAINSWIENPNKVKMLTNSVCHLSHPVFCNNLTMNGENLKVENSSLLSSKELAMLLSLPHKSVPGFPVVDHVSLAKEVIRNNENATKREVSLGCIYDLGKLHTENHVKLDVKSLTQHVFVTGSTGCGKSETIYKMISEAKQVGAKFLVIEPAKGEYKNVFGDVNVFGTNPLIMPLLRINPFSFPTGVHVLEHIDRLTEIFNVCWPMYSAMPAVLKKAMLDAYESCGWDLRLSVNRLSQGEDVYPSFLDLFLSLEKVITESAYSEEVKSNYSGALLTRVESLTNGLNGEIFSVNELSNMVLFDENCIIDLSRVGSQETKSLIMGILIMRLSEYRMTGANTPNSALKHLTVLEEAHNILKRVSTEQSQEGSNMAGKSVEMITNAIAEMRTYGEGFVIVDQSPTSVDKAAIKNTNTKIVMRLPDEDDRKVSGKAAGMNDKQIDEIAKLPTGVAVVYQNDWVSPVLCKIDRMEDSRVIFNEQKDSILELNSENDIKNIIEFLLAGQTENTQKAFDVIQIEKSVRAFYMPSKVRMALLDTIEEYKKSNHISLWNSVSIYDLSSLLTDLLGIRKEFEKCVKQYYQSKELNKKLTDLVKTRVPLDYVSCRYCLKCLFADFSLHSSANKKMAEEWLINNSK
;
A
#
# COMPACT_ATOMS: atom_id res chain seq x y z
N GLY A 1 -13.87 -26.09 7.47
CA GLY A 1 -14.36 -25.12 8.15
C GLY A 1 -15.51 -24.21 7.75
N GLN A 2 -16.40 -23.95 8.69
CA GLN A 2 -17.48 -22.97 8.52
C GLN A 2 -17.01 -21.50 8.54
N PHE A 3 -15.76 -21.27 8.98
CA PHE A 3 -15.16 -19.95 9.03
C PHE A 3 -13.85 -19.98 8.24
N PRO A 4 -13.83 -19.51 6.98
CA PRO A 4 -12.61 -19.39 6.20
C PRO A 4 -11.65 -18.40 6.89
N GLY A 5 -10.41 -18.81 7.09
CA GLY A 5 -9.39 -18.00 7.78
C GLY A 5 -9.23 -18.28 9.27
N ILE A 6 -10.07 -19.09 9.89
CA ILE A 6 -9.81 -19.62 11.24
C ILE A 6 -8.84 -20.79 11.11
N ASP A 7 -7.72 -20.63 11.76
CA ASP A 7 -6.73 -21.67 11.93
C ASP A 7 -6.87 -22.27 13.32
N ILE A 8 -6.89 -23.58 13.38
CA ILE A 8 -6.89 -24.30 14.65
C ILE A 8 -5.44 -24.57 14.99
N ASP A 9 -4.87 -23.69 15.82
CA ASP A 9 -3.53 -23.87 16.32
C ASP A 9 -3.60 -24.70 17.61
N ASP A 10 -2.79 -25.75 17.67
CA ASP A 10 -2.60 -26.51 18.90
C ASP A 10 -1.77 -25.67 19.87
N CYS A 11 -2.44 -24.72 20.54
CA CYS A 11 -1.82 -23.87 21.56
C CYS A 11 -1.38 -24.71 22.76
N SER A 12 -0.42 -25.61 22.55
CA SER A 12 0.21 -26.34 23.63
C SER A 12 1.29 -25.47 24.28
N ILE A 13 1.10 -25.11 25.54
CA ILE A 13 2.11 -24.40 26.33
C ILE A 13 2.97 -25.43 27.06
N VAL A 14 4.28 -25.26 26.94
CA VAL A 14 5.24 -26.10 27.69
C VAL A 14 5.56 -25.41 29.00
N GLU A 15 4.86 -25.77 30.08
CA GLU A 15 5.23 -25.37 31.44
C GLU A 15 6.02 -26.49 32.12
N LYS A 16 7.22 -26.18 32.62
CA LYS A 16 8.09 -27.10 33.35
C LYS A 16 8.33 -28.44 32.65
N GLY A 17 8.46 -28.43 31.30
CA GLY A 17 8.77 -29.64 30.54
C GLY A 17 7.58 -30.57 30.26
N LYS A 18 6.38 -30.23 30.68
CA LYS A 18 5.14 -30.94 30.29
C LYS A 18 4.34 -30.10 29.30
N LYS A 19 4.03 -30.71 28.16
CA LYS A 19 3.17 -30.14 27.12
C LYS A 19 1.71 -30.33 27.59
N SER A 20 0.99 -29.24 27.90
CA SER A 20 -0.43 -29.28 28.24
C SER A 20 -1.25 -28.54 27.17
N SER A 21 -2.38 -29.10 26.79
CA SER A 21 -3.28 -28.42 25.84
C SER A 21 -3.93 -27.19 26.47
N LEU A 22 -4.33 -26.22 25.65
CA LEU A 22 -5.07 -25.03 26.12
C LEU A 22 -6.34 -25.47 26.88
N GLN A 23 -7.02 -26.50 26.39
CA GLN A 23 -8.19 -27.08 27.03
C GLN A 23 -7.91 -27.52 28.46
N GLU A 24 -6.86 -28.30 28.71
CA GLU A 24 -6.47 -28.73 30.05
C GLU A 24 -6.17 -27.56 30.98
N GLN A 25 -5.57 -26.49 30.48
CA GLN A 25 -5.28 -25.31 31.29
C GLN A 25 -6.53 -24.54 31.67
N VAL A 26 -7.47 -24.34 30.72
CA VAL A 26 -8.77 -23.72 30.99
C VAL A 26 -9.55 -24.55 32.02
N LEU A 27 -9.66 -25.85 31.83
CA LEU A 27 -10.34 -26.73 32.75
C LEU A 27 -9.75 -26.72 34.16
N ARG A 28 -8.43 -26.68 34.29
CA ARG A 28 -7.73 -26.50 35.59
C ARG A 28 -8.03 -25.15 36.25
N ARG A 29 -8.13 -24.08 35.47
CA ARG A 29 -8.50 -22.77 36.02
C ARG A 29 -9.90 -22.76 36.56
N ILE A 30 -10.88 -23.20 35.76
CA ILE A 30 -12.28 -23.19 36.19
C ILE A 30 -12.57 -24.13 37.35
N SER A 31 -11.82 -25.22 37.53
CA SER A 31 -11.95 -26.10 38.67
C SER A 31 -11.69 -25.44 40.01
N ASN A 32 -10.94 -24.32 40.00
CA ASN A 32 -10.59 -23.50 41.17
C ASN A 32 -11.45 -22.23 41.28
N ALA A 33 -12.60 -22.17 40.60
CA ALA A 33 -13.47 -21.00 40.61
C ALA A 33 -14.13 -20.80 41.97
N SER A 34 -14.23 -19.56 42.45
CA SER A 34 -14.88 -19.16 43.68
C SER A 34 -16.38 -19.01 43.54
N SER A 35 -16.82 -18.56 42.35
CA SER A 35 -18.25 -18.45 42.02
C SER A 35 -18.52 -18.80 40.55
N LEU A 36 -19.76 -19.13 40.27
CA LEU A 36 -20.27 -19.47 38.96
C LEU A 36 -21.59 -18.74 38.74
N SER A 37 -21.73 -18.07 37.60
CA SER A 37 -22.98 -17.56 37.10
C SER A 37 -23.20 -18.06 35.68
N SER A 38 -24.49 -18.31 35.31
CA SER A 38 -24.84 -18.69 33.95
C SER A 38 -25.87 -17.75 33.37
N TYR A 39 -25.76 -17.56 32.06
CA TYR A 39 -26.79 -16.91 31.25
C TYR A 39 -27.40 -17.93 30.27
N VAL A 40 -28.73 -17.99 30.28
CA VAL A 40 -29.53 -18.75 29.33
C VAL A 40 -30.54 -17.80 28.70
N GLY A 41 -30.71 -17.83 27.40
CA GLY A 41 -31.60 -16.92 26.68
C GLY A 41 -31.32 -16.91 25.19
N ILE A 42 -32.20 -16.31 24.42
CA ILE A 42 -32.08 -16.15 22.98
C ILE A 42 -31.53 -14.77 22.72
N PRO A 43 -30.40 -14.64 21.97
CA PRO A 43 -29.90 -13.34 21.53
C PRO A 43 -30.77 -12.76 20.44
N ALA A 44 -31.13 -11.48 20.54
CA ALA A 44 -31.89 -10.77 19.54
C ALA A 44 -31.21 -9.47 19.18
N PHE A 45 -30.78 -9.36 17.92
CA PHE A 45 -30.14 -8.18 17.37
C PHE A 45 -30.90 -7.73 16.12
N LYS A 46 -31.74 -6.75 16.25
CA LYS A 46 -32.28 -6.04 15.11
C LYS A 46 -32.06 -4.54 15.32
N ASP A 47 -31.71 -3.85 14.25
CA ASP A 47 -31.73 -2.39 14.22
C ASP A 47 -33.19 -1.88 14.11
N GLU A 48 -33.35 -0.55 14.23
CA GLU A 48 -34.66 0.12 14.14
C GLU A 48 -35.42 -0.20 12.83
N ASP A 49 -34.73 -0.67 11.78
CA ASP A 49 -35.29 -1.04 10.47
C ASP A 49 -35.50 -2.55 10.29
N GLY A 50 -35.26 -3.35 11.31
CA GLY A 50 -35.37 -4.82 11.25
C GLY A 50 -34.31 -5.48 10.37
N LYS A 51 -33.27 -4.77 9.98
CA LYS A 51 -32.13 -5.27 9.21
C LYS A 51 -30.93 -5.46 10.11
N TYR A 52 -30.15 -6.51 9.85
CA TYR A 52 -28.86 -6.72 10.53
C TYR A 52 -27.84 -5.73 9.98
N ASP A 53 -27.52 -4.65 10.70
CA ASP A 53 -26.42 -3.74 10.33
C ASP A 53 -25.08 -4.31 10.84
N ASN A 54 -24.40 -5.02 9.95
CA ASN A 54 -23.09 -5.63 10.24
C ASN A 54 -21.94 -4.59 10.37
N LYS A 55 -22.14 -3.33 10.01
CA LYS A 55 -21.02 -2.38 9.92
C LYS A 55 -20.79 -1.56 11.19
N ASN A 56 -21.85 -1.23 11.93
CA ASN A 56 -21.77 -0.33 13.09
C ASN A 56 -21.99 -1.03 14.43
N TYR A 57 -22.36 -2.29 14.41
CA TYR A 57 -22.66 -3.04 15.60
C TYR A 57 -21.39 -3.42 16.37
N VAL A 58 -21.27 -2.95 17.61
CA VAL A 58 -20.18 -3.37 18.54
C VAL A 58 -20.59 -4.72 19.12
N GLN A 59 -19.83 -5.76 18.82
CA GLN A 59 -20.16 -7.14 19.17
C GLN A 59 -20.13 -7.39 20.68
N GLY A 60 -20.89 -8.39 21.12
CA GLY A 60 -21.06 -8.69 22.54
C GLY A 60 -19.75 -9.00 23.29
N THR A 61 -18.82 -9.71 22.62
CA THR A 61 -17.50 -10.04 23.19
C THR A 61 -16.63 -8.81 23.44
N GLU A 62 -16.66 -7.80 22.55
CA GLU A 62 -15.92 -6.54 22.71
C GLU A 62 -16.42 -5.74 23.92
N LYS A 63 -17.75 -5.56 23.99
CA LYS A 63 -18.38 -4.85 25.11
C LYS A 63 -18.15 -5.56 26.44
N LEU A 64 -18.23 -6.89 26.45
CA LEU A 64 -17.94 -7.69 27.64
C LEU A 64 -16.48 -7.50 28.07
N ALA A 65 -15.51 -7.63 27.12
CA ALA A 65 -14.10 -7.47 27.43
C ALA A 65 -13.77 -6.06 27.96
N GLN A 66 -14.39 -5.02 27.38
CA GLN A 66 -14.21 -3.64 27.80
C GLN A 66 -14.81 -3.38 29.19
N ALA A 67 -16.02 -3.86 29.43
CA ALA A 67 -16.71 -3.67 30.71
C ALA A 67 -16.08 -4.47 31.86
N MET A 68 -15.47 -5.60 31.56
CA MET A 68 -14.80 -6.46 32.54
C MET A 68 -13.28 -6.22 32.63
N GLN A 69 -12.79 -5.10 32.09
CA GLN A 69 -11.37 -4.75 32.15
C GLN A 69 -10.87 -4.68 33.59
N GLY A 70 -9.73 -5.31 33.85
CA GLY A 70 -9.13 -5.39 35.19
C GLY A 70 -9.76 -6.42 36.15
N LYS A 71 -10.81 -7.13 35.73
CA LYS A 71 -11.43 -8.22 36.47
C LYS A 71 -10.89 -9.58 36.01
N ARG A 72 -10.74 -10.48 36.94
CA ARG A 72 -10.26 -11.84 36.66
C ARG A 72 -11.43 -12.81 36.55
N TYR A 73 -11.80 -13.16 35.31
CA TYR A 73 -12.92 -14.05 35.02
C TYR A 73 -12.59 -14.99 33.85
N THR A 74 -13.40 -16.04 33.72
CA THR A 74 -13.41 -16.91 32.55
C THR A 74 -14.87 -17.04 32.05
N ALA A 75 -15.08 -16.85 30.76
CA ALA A 75 -16.37 -17.07 30.13
C ALA A 75 -16.28 -18.32 29.24
N ILE A 76 -17.24 -19.21 29.34
CA ILE A 76 -17.38 -20.43 28.52
C ILE A 76 -18.79 -20.48 27.97
N ILE A 77 -18.91 -20.54 26.66
CA ILE A 77 -20.16 -20.83 25.97
C ILE A 77 -20.14 -22.30 25.60
N LEU A 78 -21.03 -23.07 26.24
CA LEU A 78 -21.19 -24.47 25.97
C LEU A 78 -22.39 -24.67 25.05
N ALA A 79 -22.16 -25.32 23.91
CA ALA A 79 -23.17 -25.60 22.91
C ALA A 79 -23.14 -27.09 22.52
N SER A 80 -24.26 -27.77 22.72
CA SER A 80 -24.44 -29.19 22.37
C SER A 80 -25.40 -29.29 21.19
N ASN A 81 -24.97 -29.92 20.09
CA ASN A 81 -25.81 -30.12 18.93
C ASN A 81 -26.89 -31.14 19.23
N LEU A 82 -28.15 -30.85 18.84
CA LEU A 82 -29.27 -31.78 18.96
C LEU A 82 -29.41 -32.61 17.68
N THR A 83 -29.68 -33.90 17.85
CA THR A 83 -29.95 -34.77 16.71
C THR A 83 -31.32 -34.48 16.10
N THR A 84 -31.51 -34.80 14.82
CA THR A 84 -32.74 -34.54 14.08
C THR A 84 -33.95 -35.21 14.76
N ASP A 85 -33.74 -36.39 15.36
CA ASP A 85 -34.82 -37.09 16.08
C ASP A 85 -35.31 -36.29 17.29
N VAL A 86 -34.36 -35.74 18.08
CA VAL A 86 -34.62 -34.88 19.23
C VAL A 86 -35.36 -33.61 18.80
N VAL A 87 -34.92 -32.98 17.71
CA VAL A 87 -35.58 -31.77 17.17
C VAL A 87 -37.00 -32.07 16.75
N THR A 88 -37.25 -33.24 16.15
CA THR A 88 -38.59 -33.67 15.73
C THR A 88 -39.50 -33.92 16.95
N GLU A 89 -38.98 -34.53 18.02
CA GLU A 89 -39.73 -34.72 19.26
C GLU A 89 -40.07 -33.37 19.92
N ILE A 90 -39.16 -32.42 19.95
CA ILE A 90 -39.40 -31.07 20.46
C ILE A 90 -40.49 -30.38 19.67
N ARG A 91 -40.46 -30.45 18.35
CA ARG A 91 -41.46 -29.89 17.45
C ARG A 91 -42.85 -30.50 17.72
N ASN A 92 -42.92 -31.82 17.72
CA ASN A 92 -44.16 -32.53 18.01
C ASN A 92 -44.74 -32.16 19.40
N GLY A 93 -43.87 -31.92 20.37
CA GLY A 93 -44.24 -31.43 21.69
C GLY A 93 -44.92 -30.06 21.63
N TYR A 94 -44.35 -29.09 20.94
CA TYR A 94 -44.96 -27.76 20.76
C TYR A 94 -46.25 -27.82 19.97
N GLU A 95 -46.34 -28.61 18.91
CA GLU A 95 -47.57 -28.81 18.12
C GLU A 95 -48.67 -29.43 18.95
N THR A 96 -48.33 -30.38 19.83
CA THR A 96 -49.31 -31.02 20.74
C THR A 96 -49.86 -30.00 21.75
N ILE A 97 -48.99 -29.19 22.35
CA ILE A 97 -49.41 -28.16 23.30
C ILE A 97 -50.29 -27.11 22.60
N TYR A 98 -49.93 -26.69 21.42
CA TYR A 98 -50.72 -25.76 20.61
C TYR A 98 -52.12 -26.30 20.34
N SER A 99 -52.18 -27.56 19.92
CA SER A 99 -53.44 -28.21 19.63
C SER A 99 -54.34 -28.34 20.87
N GLN A 100 -53.76 -28.54 22.07
CA GLN A 100 -54.48 -28.58 23.33
C GLN A 100 -54.95 -27.18 23.78
N LEU A 101 -54.27 -26.15 23.52
CA LEU A 101 -54.58 -24.78 23.91
C LEU A 101 -55.53 -24.08 22.93
N SER A 102 -55.55 -24.47 21.67
CA SER A 102 -56.38 -23.87 20.62
C SER A 102 -57.84 -23.82 20.92
N PRO A 103 -58.48 -24.91 21.43
CA PRO A 103 -59.91 -24.87 21.78
C PRO A 103 -60.24 -23.95 22.96
N MET A 104 -59.24 -23.60 23.79
CA MET A 104 -59.40 -22.70 24.93
C MET A 104 -59.22 -21.24 24.61
N SER A 105 -58.68 -20.92 23.41
CA SER A 105 -58.41 -19.54 22.99
C SER A 105 -59.65 -18.75 22.69
N THR A 106 -60.67 -19.42 22.11
CA THR A 106 -61.93 -18.79 21.71
C THR A 106 -63.07 -19.74 22.02
N GLN A 107 -63.99 -19.30 22.85
CA GLN A 107 -65.22 -20.00 23.15
C GLN A 107 -66.40 -19.21 22.63
N GLN A 108 -67.30 -19.91 21.88
CA GLN A 108 -68.55 -19.33 21.40
C GLN A 108 -69.69 -19.94 22.18
N LEU A 109 -70.37 -19.08 22.92
CA LEU A 109 -71.61 -19.47 23.63
C LEU A 109 -72.81 -18.90 22.86
N ALA A 110 -73.54 -19.76 22.18
CA ALA A 110 -74.74 -19.36 21.50
C ALA A 110 -75.96 -19.54 22.46
N TYR A 111 -76.60 -18.43 22.75
CA TYR A 111 -77.85 -18.43 23.56
C TYR A 111 -79.09 -18.18 22.67
N SER A 112 -80.04 -19.10 22.62
CA SER A 112 -81.29 -18.78 22.06
C SER A 112 -82.08 -17.98 23.09
N THR A 113 -82.66 -16.87 22.67
CA THR A 113 -83.30 -15.76 23.39
C THR A 113 -84.03 -16.18 24.75
N ASN A 114 -83.42 -15.69 25.84
CA ASN A 114 -84.13 -15.34 27.07
C ASN A 114 -83.84 -13.85 27.36
N GLU A 115 -84.87 -13.01 27.54
CA GLU A 115 -84.86 -11.60 27.82
C GLU A 115 -83.97 -11.21 29.02
N SER A 116 -83.68 -12.15 29.91
CA SER A 116 -82.84 -11.93 31.10
C SER A 116 -81.34 -11.70 30.77
N LEU A 117 -80.87 -12.23 29.67
CA LEU A 117 -79.44 -12.05 29.29
C LEU A 117 -79.19 -10.74 28.62
N ALA A 118 -80.11 -10.25 27.78
CA ALA A 118 -80.03 -8.92 27.14
C ALA A 118 -80.04 -7.83 28.22
N ASN A 119 -80.69 -7.95 29.28
CA ASN A 119 -80.73 -7.02 30.41
C ASN A 119 -79.42 -7.05 31.25
N ALA A 120 -78.76 -8.22 31.36
CA ALA A 120 -77.52 -8.33 32.09
C ALA A 120 -76.31 -7.73 31.28
N ILE A 121 -76.32 -7.84 29.94
CA ILE A 121 -75.30 -7.26 29.04
C ILE A 121 -75.43 -5.70 28.95
N ASN A 122 -76.63 -5.17 28.96
CA ASN A 122 -76.89 -3.74 28.94
C ASN A 122 -76.47 -3.01 30.24
N ARG A 123 -76.18 -3.74 31.32
CA ARG A 123 -75.66 -3.16 32.58
C ARG A 123 -74.20 -3.10 32.73
N SER A 124 -73.41 -3.71 31.86
CA SER A 124 -72.00 -3.55 31.82
C SER A 124 -71.61 -2.36 30.88
N LYS A 125 -71.42 -1.22 31.49
CA LYS A 125 -71.06 0.02 30.77
C LYS A 125 -69.79 0.00 30.01
N GLY A 126 -69.91 0.12 28.70
CA GLY A 126 -68.84 0.41 27.77
C GLY A 126 -69.41 0.42 26.33
N VAL A 127 -70.44 1.19 26.08
CA VAL A 127 -71.08 1.23 24.74
C VAL A 127 -70.34 2.28 23.92
N THR A 128 -69.67 1.85 22.88
CA THR A 128 -69.19 2.76 21.83
C THR A 128 -70.16 2.65 20.63
N GLN A 129 -71.06 3.62 20.46
CA GLN A 129 -71.83 3.73 19.25
C GLN A 129 -71.00 4.38 18.14
N GLY A 130 -70.64 3.61 17.14
CA GLY A 130 -70.10 4.12 15.89
C GLY A 130 -71.11 4.00 14.77
N LYS A 131 -71.69 5.10 14.33
CA LYS A 131 -72.41 5.17 13.04
C LYS A 131 -71.41 5.46 11.93
N THR A 132 -71.14 4.52 11.09
CA THR A 132 -70.36 4.78 9.84
C THR A 132 -71.34 4.75 8.67
N LYS A 133 -71.62 5.88 8.09
CA LYS A 133 -72.30 6.04 6.80
C LYS A 133 -71.24 6.11 5.69
N THR A 134 -71.10 5.05 4.93
CA THR A 134 -70.22 5.04 3.77
C THR A 134 -71.09 5.11 2.53
N GLN A 135 -71.06 6.26 1.84
CA GLN A 135 -71.60 6.43 0.50
C GLN A 135 -70.41 6.40 -0.51
N THR A 136 -70.33 5.37 -1.30
CA THR A 136 -69.32 5.29 -2.35
C THR A 136 -70.03 5.53 -3.70
N ILE A 137 -69.78 6.64 -4.31
CA ILE A 137 -70.04 6.94 -5.71
C ILE A 137 -68.71 7.18 -6.39
N GLY A 138 -68.48 6.41 -7.43
CA GLY A 138 -67.47 6.80 -8.43
C GLY A 138 -66.30 5.87 -8.67
N GLU A 139 -66.08 5.61 -9.91
CA GLU A 139 -64.88 5.02 -10.50
C GLU A 139 -63.65 5.89 -10.16
N SER A 140 -62.63 5.33 -9.60
CA SER A 140 -61.31 5.91 -9.70
C SER A 140 -60.19 4.86 -9.54
N HIS A 141 -59.36 4.78 -10.54
CA HIS A 141 -58.04 4.17 -10.39
C HIS A 141 -57.20 5.07 -9.48
N THR A 142 -56.77 4.61 -8.37
CA THR A 142 -55.81 5.30 -7.54
C THR A 142 -54.75 4.35 -7.04
N ASN A 143 -53.53 4.51 -7.58
CA ASN A 143 -52.32 4.09 -6.90
C ASN A 143 -52.04 5.10 -5.78
N GLY A 144 -52.28 4.71 -4.55
CA GLY A 144 -52.07 5.59 -3.40
C GLY A 144 -51.34 4.87 -2.29
N THR A 145 -50.16 5.36 -1.97
CA THR A 145 -49.46 5.09 -0.72
C THR A 145 -50.06 5.99 0.36
N SER A 146 -50.72 5.39 1.35
CA SER A 146 -51.24 6.16 2.48
C SER A 146 -50.40 5.91 3.73
N ASN A 147 -49.84 7.01 4.23
CA ASN A 147 -49.22 7.03 5.56
C ASN A 147 -50.27 7.42 6.59
N SER A 148 -50.59 6.56 7.53
CA SER A 148 -51.47 6.93 8.66
C SER A 148 -50.65 6.91 9.97
N HIS A 149 -50.65 8.05 10.62
CA HIS A 149 -50.12 8.23 11.97
C HIS A 149 -51.26 8.13 12.96
N SER A 150 -51.21 7.18 13.84
CA SER A 150 -52.17 7.11 14.97
C SER A 150 -51.44 7.11 16.30
N LYS A 151 -51.78 8.10 17.13
CA LYS A 151 -51.37 8.12 18.54
C LYS A 151 -52.50 7.56 19.39
N SER A 152 -52.21 6.49 20.12
CA SER A 152 -53.17 6.02 21.11
C SER A 152 -52.57 6.07 22.52
N ASP A 153 -53.16 6.85 23.38
CA ASP A 153 -52.87 6.79 24.83
C ASP A 153 -53.88 5.86 25.50
N SER A 154 -53.42 4.75 26.05
CA SER A 154 -54.26 3.86 26.82
C SER A 154 -53.81 3.81 28.29
N GLU A 155 -54.74 4.15 29.18
CA GLU A 155 -54.60 3.88 30.61
C GLU A 155 -55.26 2.54 30.99
N THR A 156 -54.45 1.58 31.42
CA THR A 156 -54.94 0.28 31.90
C THR A 156 -55.22 0.36 33.40
N LYS A 157 -56.50 0.28 33.74
CA LYS A 157 -56.92 0.13 35.16
C LYS A 157 -56.73 -1.32 35.62
N LYS A 158 -56.30 -1.50 36.88
CA LYS A 158 -56.19 -2.81 37.51
C LYS A 158 -57.50 -3.63 37.37
N SER A 159 -57.38 -4.78 36.79
CA SER A 159 -58.44 -5.76 36.77
C SER A 159 -58.18 -6.87 37.81
N LYS A 160 -59.23 -7.39 38.43
CA LYS A 160 -59.10 -8.42 39.43
C LYS A 160 -58.91 -9.82 38.80
N ILE A 161 -57.96 -9.97 37.95
CA ILE A 161 -57.72 -11.19 37.17
C ILE A 161 -56.59 -12.08 37.78
N ALA A 162 -56.04 -11.71 38.94
CA ALA A 162 -54.95 -12.42 39.57
C ALA A 162 -55.19 -13.91 39.87
N VAL A 163 -56.39 -14.32 39.99
CA VAL A 163 -56.75 -15.71 40.36
C VAL A 163 -56.77 -16.62 39.13
N GLY A 164 -57.16 -16.12 37.97
CA GLY A 164 -57.19 -16.90 36.73
C GLY A 164 -55.82 -17.19 36.14
N SER A 165 -54.90 -16.23 36.28
CA SER A 165 -53.54 -16.34 35.69
C SER A 165 -52.64 -17.33 36.46
N SER A 166 -52.84 -17.46 37.78
CA SER A 166 -52.09 -18.43 38.60
C SER A 166 -52.53 -19.90 38.33
N VAL A 167 -53.77 -20.13 38.01
CA VAL A 167 -54.28 -21.48 37.63
C VAL A 167 -53.79 -21.86 36.23
N LEU A 168 -53.78 -20.91 35.29
CA LEU A 168 -53.23 -21.12 33.93
C LEU A 168 -51.71 -21.30 33.91
N GLY A 169 -50.97 -20.52 34.67
CA GLY A 169 -49.55 -20.71 34.85
C GLY A 169 -49.20 -22.08 35.44
N GLY A 170 -50.02 -22.59 36.37
CA GLY A 170 -49.87 -23.94 36.92
C GLY A 170 -50.14 -25.06 35.89
N VAL A 171 -51.15 -24.90 35.03
CA VAL A 171 -51.46 -25.87 33.97
C VAL A 171 -50.37 -25.91 32.91
N LEU A 172 -49.81 -24.75 32.54
CA LEU A 172 -48.70 -24.65 31.58
C LEU A 172 -47.42 -25.22 32.15
N ALA A 173 -47.15 -25.01 33.42
CA ALA A 173 -46.03 -25.63 34.12
C ALA A 173 -46.18 -27.17 34.13
N VAL A 174 -47.38 -27.68 34.36
CA VAL A 174 -47.67 -29.15 34.36
C VAL A 174 -47.50 -29.75 32.96
N VAL A 175 -47.92 -29.04 31.88
CA VAL A 175 -47.75 -29.52 30.50
C VAL A 175 -46.25 -29.45 30.09
N GLY A 176 -45.57 -28.39 30.47
CA GLY A 176 -44.09 -28.25 30.23
C GLY A 176 -43.29 -29.35 30.95
N THR A 177 -43.73 -29.74 32.16
CA THR A 177 -43.06 -30.80 32.93
C THR A 177 -43.26 -32.21 32.35
N GLY A 178 -44.40 -32.48 31.66
CA GLY A 178 -44.62 -33.73 30.96
C GLY A 178 -43.62 -34.03 29.85
N LEU A 179 -43.14 -33.00 29.19
CA LEU A 179 -42.19 -33.11 28.11
C LEU A 179 -40.71 -33.23 28.57
N THR A 180 -40.40 -32.92 29.85
CA THR A 180 -39.03 -33.01 30.39
C THR A 180 -38.64 -34.40 30.87
N ILE A 181 -39.62 -35.32 31.07
CA ILE A 181 -39.35 -36.66 31.64
C ILE A 181 -38.63 -37.58 30.65
N THR A 182 -38.78 -37.35 29.35
CA THR A 182 -38.17 -38.20 28.30
C THR A 182 -36.76 -37.84 27.93
N GLY A 183 -36.07 -36.95 28.69
CA GLY A 183 -34.78 -36.42 28.34
C GLY A 183 -34.79 -35.36 27.22
N VAL A 184 -35.85 -35.37 26.42
CA VAL A 184 -36.10 -34.37 25.35
C VAL A 184 -36.96 -33.22 25.87
N GLY A 185 -37.82 -33.49 26.87
CA GLY A 185 -38.68 -32.50 27.42
C GLY A 185 -38.04 -31.41 28.26
N ALA A 186 -36.78 -31.58 28.69
CA ALA A 186 -36.01 -30.55 29.43
C ALA A 186 -35.80 -29.27 28.62
N ALA A 187 -35.60 -29.42 27.32
CA ALA A 187 -35.43 -28.29 26.42
C ALA A 187 -36.71 -27.47 26.15
N ILE A 188 -37.88 -28.08 26.34
CA ILE A 188 -39.15 -27.43 26.09
C ILE A 188 -39.82 -26.99 27.40
N GLY A 189 -39.61 -27.77 28.46
CA GLY A 189 -40.27 -27.51 29.76
C GLY A 189 -39.83 -26.19 30.42
N LEU A 190 -38.57 -25.79 30.25
CA LEU A 190 -38.06 -24.58 30.85
C LEU A 190 -38.67 -23.28 30.29
N PRO A 191 -38.80 -23.09 28.98
CA PRO A 191 -39.46 -21.93 28.43
C PRO A 191 -40.94 -21.82 28.84
N LEU A 192 -41.64 -22.94 28.88
CA LEU A 192 -43.03 -22.98 29.29
C LEU A 192 -43.24 -22.73 30.79
N MET A 193 -42.31 -23.22 31.64
CA MET A 193 -42.33 -22.93 33.06
C MET A 193 -41.98 -21.47 33.33
N ALA A 194 -41.02 -20.89 32.60
CA ALA A 194 -40.65 -19.49 32.70
C ALA A 194 -41.79 -18.56 32.24
N ALA A 195 -42.51 -18.93 31.19
CA ALA A 195 -43.70 -18.21 30.73
C ALA A 195 -44.85 -18.29 31.75
N GLY A 196 -45.08 -19.46 32.39
CA GLY A 196 -46.04 -19.61 33.48
C GLY A 196 -45.67 -18.77 34.72
N GLY A 197 -44.38 -18.74 35.08
CA GLY A 197 -43.88 -17.95 36.18
C GLY A 197 -43.98 -16.43 35.92
N ALA A 198 -43.68 -16.00 34.71
CA ALA A 198 -43.78 -14.58 34.31
C ALA A 198 -45.27 -14.11 34.34
N MET A 199 -46.20 -14.94 33.95
CA MET A 199 -47.64 -14.63 33.99
C MET A 199 -48.17 -14.52 35.43
N SER A 200 -47.67 -15.27 36.39
CA SER A 200 -48.00 -15.11 37.80
C SER A 200 -47.41 -13.84 38.44
N ALA A 201 -46.21 -13.39 37.97
CA ALA A 201 -45.57 -12.17 38.44
C ALA A 201 -46.24 -10.88 37.88
N VAL A 202 -46.76 -10.89 36.65
CA VAL A 202 -47.44 -9.73 36.04
C VAL A 202 -48.73 -9.37 36.80
N GLY A 203 -49.39 -10.33 37.48
CA GLY A 203 -50.55 -10.05 38.32
C GLY A 203 -50.28 -9.20 39.58
N ALA A 204 -48.99 -9.06 39.96
CA ALA A 204 -48.55 -8.31 41.13
C ALA A 204 -48.04 -6.90 40.84
N ALA A 205 -47.78 -6.57 39.55
CA ALA A 205 -47.18 -5.27 39.18
C ALA A 205 -48.25 -4.15 39.07
N GLY A 206 -47.93 -3.01 39.60
CA GLY A 206 -48.83 -1.85 39.64
C GLY A 206 -48.99 -1.15 38.29
N LYS A 207 -49.80 -0.12 38.26
CA LYS A 207 -50.15 0.70 37.09
C LYS A 207 -48.92 1.08 36.23
N SER A 208 -48.92 0.68 34.97
CA SER A 208 -47.94 1.25 34.00
C SER A 208 -48.70 2.08 32.98
N LYS A 209 -48.08 3.20 32.62
CA LYS A 209 -48.49 4.10 31.55
C LYS A 209 -47.62 3.81 30.34
N THR A 210 -48.18 3.28 29.29
CA THR A 210 -47.42 3.01 28.05
C THR A 210 -47.95 3.90 26.95
N SER A 211 -47.09 4.76 26.39
CA SER A 211 -47.41 5.44 25.14
C SER A 211 -46.58 4.81 24.02
N GLY A 212 -47.25 4.34 23.00
CA GLY A 212 -46.60 3.71 21.84
C GLY A 212 -47.05 4.40 20.56
N THR A 213 -46.14 4.65 19.70
CA THR A 213 -46.37 5.12 18.34
C THR A 213 -46.12 3.93 17.39
N THR A 214 -47.10 3.57 16.62
CA THR A 214 -46.94 2.44 15.66
C THR A 214 -47.08 2.98 14.25
N ASP A 215 -46.05 2.83 13.47
CA ASP A 215 -46.04 3.11 12.04
C ASP A 215 -46.30 1.83 11.26
N THR A 216 -47.37 1.79 10.50
CA THR A 216 -47.70 0.63 9.69
C THR A 216 -47.61 0.98 8.21
N TYR A 217 -46.73 0.32 7.50
CA TYR A 217 -46.63 0.39 6.04
C TYR A 217 -47.34 -0.80 5.42
N GLY A 218 -48.38 -0.56 4.66
CA GLY A 218 -49.08 -1.61 3.92
C GLY A 218 -49.20 -1.24 2.44
N THR A 219 -48.71 -2.11 1.57
CA THR A 219 -48.99 -2.06 0.14
C THR A 219 -50.03 -3.15 -0.16
N SER A 220 -51.22 -2.75 -0.57
CA SER A 220 -52.20 -3.70 -1.10
C SER A 220 -52.60 -3.27 -2.53
N GLN A 221 -52.40 -4.21 -3.45
CA GLN A 221 -52.92 -4.12 -4.81
C GLN A 221 -54.18 -5.06 -4.85
N SER A 222 -55.32 -4.48 -5.12
CA SER A 222 -56.52 -5.26 -5.44
C SER A 222 -57.26 -4.61 -6.57
N ASP A 223 -57.30 -5.27 -7.71
CA ASP A 223 -58.25 -5.01 -8.79
C ASP A 223 -59.55 -5.74 -8.49
N THR A 224 -60.57 -5.00 -8.21
CA THR A 224 -61.93 -5.55 -8.18
C THR A 224 -62.92 -4.59 -8.79
N GLU A 225 -63.40 -4.91 -9.98
CA GLU A 225 -64.61 -4.35 -10.52
C GLU A 225 -65.80 -4.99 -9.85
N ASN A 226 -66.53 -4.23 -9.06
CA ASN A 226 -67.88 -4.67 -8.66
C ASN A 226 -68.79 -3.45 -8.56
N ARG A 227 -69.72 -3.37 -9.50
CA ARG A 227 -70.90 -2.51 -9.42
C ARG A 227 -71.94 -3.20 -8.56
N SER A 228 -72.17 -2.78 -7.34
CA SER A 228 -73.41 -3.05 -6.61
C SER A 228 -73.74 -1.88 -5.70
N MET A 229 -74.89 -1.24 -6.01
CA MET A 229 -75.54 -0.39 -5.04
C MET A 229 -76.15 -1.28 -3.98
N SER A 230 -75.76 -1.13 -2.73
CA SER A 230 -76.50 -1.62 -1.61
C SER A 230 -76.42 -0.60 -0.47
N ASP A 231 -77.57 0.00 -0.16
CA ASP A 231 -77.73 0.68 1.10
C ASP A 231 -77.85 -0.37 2.19
N ALA A 232 -76.78 -0.65 2.91
CA ALA A 232 -76.82 -1.49 4.10
C ALA A 232 -76.57 -0.62 5.34
N GLU A 233 -77.65 -0.28 6.04
CA GLU A 233 -77.52 0.18 7.43
C GLU A 233 -77.21 -1.02 8.29
N SER A 234 -75.95 -1.24 8.65
CA SER A 234 -75.64 -2.23 9.68
C SER A 234 -75.49 -1.55 11.04
N HIS A 235 -76.40 -1.84 11.94
CA HIS A 235 -76.20 -1.53 13.36
C HIS A 235 -75.43 -2.67 14.02
N SER A 236 -74.17 -2.45 14.34
CA SER A 236 -73.42 -3.38 15.19
C SER A 236 -73.11 -2.71 16.52
N GLU A 237 -73.47 -3.24 17.57
CA GLU A 237 -73.08 -2.86 18.94
C GLU A 237 -72.01 -3.85 19.43
N THR A 238 -70.79 -3.30 19.68
CA THR A 238 -69.70 -4.14 20.17
C THR A 238 -69.40 -3.81 21.63
N PHE A 239 -69.54 -4.81 22.46
CA PHE A 239 -69.32 -4.72 23.91
C PHE A 239 -67.96 -5.40 24.22
N THR A 240 -67.02 -4.69 24.81
CA THR A 240 -65.76 -5.25 25.23
C THR A 240 -65.59 -5.08 26.73
N ASP A 241 -65.37 -6.17 27.45
CA ASP A 241 -65.02 -6.10 28.88
C ASP A 241 -63.52 -6.31 29.09
N SER A 242 -63.06 -6.13 30.31
CA SER A 242 -61.68 -6.26 30.69
C SER A 242 -61.06 -7.67 30.60
N LEU A 243 -61.93 -8.65 30.24
CA LEU A 243 -61.55 -10.05 30.01
C LEU A 243 -61.49 -10.43 28.51
N GLY A 244 -61.54 -9.43 27.60
CA GLY A 244 -61.52 -9.67 26.17
C GLY A 244 -62.79 -10.40 25.66
N LYS A 245 -63.97 -10.27 26.35
CA LYS A 245 -65.23 -10.78 25.89
C LYS A 245 -65.88 -9.82 24.95
N THR A 246 -66.15 -10.25 23.77
CA THR A 246 -66.87 -9.47 22.75
C THR A 246 -68.19 -10.10 22.49
N ALA A 247 -69.26 -9.33 22.67
CA ALA A 247 -70.61 -9.77 22.32
C ALA A 247 -71.04 -8.92 21.09
N THR A 248 -71.41 -9.60 20.03
CA THR A 248 -72.03 -9.03 18.84
C THR A 248 -73.48 -9.40 18.76
N ILE A 249 -74.34 -8.37 18.74
CA ILE A 249 -75.82 -8.59 18.67
C ILE A 249 -76.20 -8.24 17.22
N GLY A 250 -76.53 -9.28 16.46
CA GLY A 250 -77.12 -9.15 15.12
C GLY A 250 -78.64 -9.07 15.11
N SER A 251 -79.26 -8.65 14.02
CA SER A 251 -80.71 -8.52 13.89
C SER A 251 -81.51 -9.83 13.94
N SER A 252 -80.86 -10.96 14.06
CA SER A 252 -81.50 -12.27 14.33
C SER A 252 -81.64 -12.52 15.85
N LYS A 253 -82.68 -13.08 16.30
CA LYS A 253 -83.00 -13.37 17.73
C LYS A 253 -81.99 -14.27 18.44
N ASN A 254 -80.78 -14.51 17.91
CA ASN A 254 -79.79 -15.35 18.51
C ASN A 254 -78.58 -14.47 18.94
N TYR A 255 -78.15 -14.55 20.18
CA TYR A 255 -77.03 -13.92 20.76
C TYR A 255 -75.89 -14.90 20.79
N THR A 256 -74.77 -14.54 20.11
CA THR A 256 -73.52 -15.30 20.19
C THR A 256 -72.52 -14.49 21.02
N LEU A 257 -72.14 -15.00 22.17
CA LEU A 257 -71.05 -14.41 23.01
C LEU A 257 -69.76 -15.11 22.66
N THR A 258 -68.83 -14.37 22.05
CA THR A 258 -67.50 -14.87 21.80
C THR A 258 -66.60 -14.43 22.92
N ILE A 259 -65.98 -15.36 23.61
CA ILE A 259 -65.03 -15.13 24.70
C ILE A 259 -63.64 -15.42 24.16
N HIS A 260 -62.80 -14.37 24.12
CA HIS A 260 -61.38 -14.50 23.75
C HIS A 260 -60.54 -14.57 25.01
N ASN A 261 -59.73 -15.61 25.12
CA ASN A 261 -58.76 -15.73 26.20
C ASN A 261 -57.40 -15.17 25.73
N LYS A 262 -57.19 -13.91 26.00
CA LYS A 262 -56.01 -13.20 25.55
C LYS A 262 -54.71 -13.85 26.01
N HIS A 263 -54.68 -14.45 27.19
CA HIS A 263 -53.52 -15.15 27.72
C HIS A 263 -53.18 -16.41 26.90
N ILE A 264 -54.19 -17.15 26.47
CA ILE A 264 -53.95 -18.33 25.63
C ILE A 264 -53.57 -17.91 24.23
N GLU A 265 -54.17 -16.86 23.67
CA GLU A 265 -53.83 -16.34 22.38
C GLU A 265 -52.35 -15.88 22.35
N GLU A 266 -51.88 -15.14 23.36
CA GLU A 266 -50.48 -14.73 23.47
C GLU A 266 -49.53 -15.92 23.65
N LEU A 267 -49.95 -16.95 24.37
CA LEU A 267 -49.16 -18.17 24.53
C LEU A 267 -49.04 -18.93 23.20
N MET A 268 -50.16 -19.09 22.49
CA MET A 268 -50.19 -19.74 21.18
C MET A 268 -49.25 -18.98 20.19
N LYS A 269 -49.31 -17.65 20.18
CA LYS A 269 -48.43 -16.84 19.36
C LYS A 269 -46.93 -17.07 19.67
N ARG A 270 -46.60 -17.26 20.95
CA ARG A 270 -45.24 -17.63 21.35
C ARG A 270 -44.84 -19.01 20.86
N ILE A 271 -45.74 -19.98 20.96
CA ILE A 271 -45.50 -21.33 20.44
C ILE A 271 -45.34 -21.32 18.92
N ASP A 272 -46.12 -20.52 18.19
CA ASP A 272 -45.96 -20.34 16.75
C ASP A 272 -44.57 -19.77 16.40
N GLN A 273 -44.09 -18.78 17.16
CA GLN A 273 -42.76 -18.22 16.97
C GLN A 273 -41.66 -19.24 17.24
N GLU A 274 -41.80 -20.09 18.25
CA GLU A 274 -40.88 -21.19 18.52
C GLU A 274 -40.89 -22.26 17.42
N LEU A 275 -42.08 -22.65 16.93
CA LEU A 275 -42.23 -23.59 15.83
C LEU A 275 -41.57 -23.03 14.53
N GLU A 276 -41.74 -21.74 14.26
CA GLU A 276 -41.08 -21.06 13.13
C GLU A 276 -39.56 -21.11 13.28
N ARG A 277 -38.99 -20.80 14.47
CA ARG A 277 -37.58 -20.92 14.76
C ARG A 277 -37.04 -22.34 14.58
N ILE A 278 -37.77 -23.35 15.07
CA ILE A 278 -37.40 -24.76 14.91
C ILE A 278 -37.39 -25.11 13.42
N SER A 279 -38.40 -24.72 12.66
CA SER A 279 -38.50 -24.98 11.23
C SER A 279 -37.36 -24.33 10.45
N MET A 280 -37.00 -23.06 10.77
CA MET A 280 -35.83 -22.36 10.16
C MET A 280 -34.51 -23.04 10.52
N SER A 281 -34.44 -23.73 11.66
CA SER A 281 -33.20 -24.40 12.13
C SER A 281 -33.02 -25.82 11.61
N GLU A 282 -34.04 -26.44 11.00
CA GLU A 282 -33.95 -27.80 10.48
C GLU A 282 -32.79 -28.04 9.51
N SER A 283 -32.49 -27.07 8.66
CA SER A 283 -31.40 -27.15 7.69
C SER A 283 -30.01 -26.78 8.26
N THR A 284 -29.98 -26.01 9.36
CA THR A 284 -28.73 -25.45 9.91
C THR A 284 -28.33 -26.04 11.25
N GLY A 285 -29.24 -26.73 11.93
CA GLY A 285 -29.07 -27.33 13.24
C GLY A 285 -29.60 -26.49 14.38
N LEU A 286 -30.08 -27.20 15.41
CA LEU A 286 -30.55 -26.65 16.68
C LEU A 286 -29.61 -27.10 17.81
N TRP A 287 -29.31 -26.18 18.71
CA TRP A 287 -28.29 -26.34 19.74
C TRP A 287 -28.87 -26.08 21.12
N SER A 288 -28.48 -26.92 22.11
CA SER A 288 -28.68 -26.62 23.54
C SER A 288 -27.50 -25.78 24.02
N VAL A 289 -27.73 -24.53 24.48
CA VAL A 289 -26.66 -23.56 24.73
C VAL A 289 -26.81 -22.86 26.05
N ALA A 290 -25.74 -22.70 26.78
CA ALA A 290 -25.62 -21.79 27.93
C ALA A 290 -24.26 -21.14 28.01
N SER A 291 -24.21 -19.91 28.51
CA SER A 291 -22.96 -19.18 28.76
C SER A 291 -22.67 -19.21 30.26
N TYR A 292 -21.47 -19.66 30.63
CA TYR A 292 -21.02 -19.81 32.02
C TYR A 292 -19.88 -18.80 32.30
N PHE A 293 -19.98 -18.11 33.45
CA PHE A 293 -19.01 -17.11 33.89
C PHE A 293 -18.46 -17.52 35.25
N PHE A 294 -17.15 -17.66 35.32
CA PHE A 294 -16.41 -18.06 36.50
C PHE A 294 -15.59 -16.90 37.04
N SER A 295 -15.56 -16.73 38.36
CA SER A 295 -14.65 -15.82 39.03
C SER A 295 -13.72 -16.51 40.02
N TYR A 296 -12.66 -15.83 40.44
CA TYR A 296 -11.56 -16.38 41.22
C TYR A 296 -11.25 -15.49 42.42
N ASP A 297 -10.39 -15.97 43.30
CA ASP A 297 -9.80 -15.19 44.41
C ASP A 297 -10.85 -14.57 45.36
N ASN A 298 -11.96 -15.27 45.60
CA ASN A 298 -13.10 -14.81 46.41
C ASN A 298 -13.83 -13.55 45.89
N ASP A 299 -13.61 -13.20 44.65
CA ASP A 299 -14.39 -12.14 43.98
C ASP A 299 -15.71 -12.73 43.42
N PHE A 300 -16.69 -12.82 44.31
CA PHE A 300 -17.98 -13.41 44.03
C PHE A 300 -18.84 -12.56 43.07
N ALA A 301 -18.62 -11.27 43.06
CA ALA A 301 -19.41 -10.31 42.27
C ALA A 301 -19.05 -10.34 40.75
N SER A 302 -17.82 -10.70 40.41
CA SER A 302 -17.38 -10.61 39.02
C SER A 302 -18.06 -11.62 38.09
N SER A 303 -18.43 -12.82 38.56
CA SER A 303 -19.15 -13.78 37.71
C SER A 303 -20.57 -13.33 37.42
N GLU A 304 -21.28 -12.77 38.40
CA GLU A 304 -22.65 -12.26 38.25
C GLU A 304 -22.66 -10.97 37.40
N SER A 305 -21.69 -10.08 37.62
CA SER A 305 -21.51 -8.87 36.80
C SER A 305 -21.26 -9.22 35.34
N ALA A 306 -20.39 -10.20 35.06
CA ALA A 306 -20.15 -10.66 33.70
C ALA A 306 -21.38 -11.24 33.04
N ALA A 307 -22.15 -12.08 33.75
CA ALA A 307 -23.41 -12.65 33.26
C ALA A 307 -24.47 -11.57 33.00
N THR A 308 -24.56 -10.57 33.89
CA THR A 308 -25.52 -9.45 33.76
C THR A 308 -25.17 -8.55 32.58
N ILE A 309 -23.89 -8.21 32.42
CA ILE A 309 -23.39 -7.42 31.28
C ILE A 309 -23.63 -8.19 29.99
N PHE A 310 -23.27 -9.48 29.97
CA PHE A 310 -23.49 -10.33 28.80
C PHE A 310 -24.97 -10.42 28.43
N LYS A 311 -25.86 -10.63 29.42
CA LYS A 311 -27.31 -10.59 29.22
C LYS A 311 -27.76 -9.26 28.59
N SER A 312 -27.34 -8.12 29.16
CA SER A 312 -27.74 -6.80 28.66
C SER A 312 -27.28 -6.53 27.23
N ILE A 313 -26.13 -7.11 26.86
CA ILE A 313 -25.57 -7.02 25.50
C ILE A 313 -26.33 -7.89 24.51
N MET A 314 -26.77 -9.11 24.95
CA MET A 314 -27.44 -10.09 24.11
C MET A 314 -28.94 -9.84 23.96
N GLN A 315 -29.53 -8.97 24.80
CA GLN A 315 -30.92 -8.56 24.69
C GLN A 315 -31.04 -7.29 23.83
N GLY A 316 -31.79 -7.39 22.73
CA GLY A 316 -32.22 -6.25 21.93
C GLY A 316 -33.69 -5.89 22.19
N GLU A 317 -34.19 -4.86 21.49
CA GLU A 317 -35.56 -4.37 21.64
C GLU A 317 -36.64 -5.42 21.33
N GLU A 318 -36.33 -6.42 20.49
CA GLU A 318 -37.21 -7.50 20.10
C GLU A 318 -36.96 -8.83 20.83
N SER A 319 -36.19 -8.85 21.91
CA SER A 319 -35.96 -10.07 22.72
C SER A 319 -37.19 -10.44 23.59
N GLY A 320 -38.37 -10.38 23.04
CA GLY A 320 -39.59 -10.49 23.80
C GLY A 320 -40.21 -11.90 23.87
N VAL A 321 -39.71 -12.85 23.10
CA VAL A 321 -40.41 -14.17 22.97
C VAL A 321 -40.06 -15.10 24.11
N GLU A 322 -38.77 -15.14 24.50
CA GLU A 322 -38.36 -16.01 25.62
C GLU A 322 -37.75 -15.22 26.78
N THR A 323 -37.97 -15.75 28.00
CA THR A 323 -37.33 -15.20 29.19
C THR A 323 -35.86 -15.57 29.22
N SER A 324 -34.99 -14.57 29.20
CA SER A 324 -33.61 -14.79 29.53
C SER A 324 -33.39 -14.83 31.05
N ALA A 325 -32.60 -15.77 31.52
CA ALA A 325 -32.30 -15.92 32.93
C ALA A 325 -30.81 -15.86 33.24
N ILE A 326 -30.47 -15.26 34.39
CA ILE A 326 -29.17 -15.40 35.02
C ILE A 326 -29.37 -16.26 36.26
N ASN A 327 -28.56 -17.30 36.37
CA ASN A 327 -28.51 -18.15 37.57
C ASN A 327 -27.12 -17.95 38.19
N SER A 328 -27.07 -17.51 39.46
CA SER A 328 -25.84 -17.27 40.20
C SER A 328 -25.69 -18.20 41.38
N TRP A 329 -24.54 -18.80 41.55
CA TRP A 329 -24.16 -19.69 42.65
C TRP A 329 -22.91 -19.11 43.34
N ILE A 330 -23.17 -18.36 44.41
CA ILE A 330 -22.17 -17.57 45.09
C ILE A 330 -21.90 -18.11 46.49
N GLU A 331 -22.97 -18.56 47.21
CA GLU A 331 -22.91 -18.82 48.64
C GLU A 331 -22.53 -20.28 49.01
N ASN A 332 -22.51 -21.20 48.07
CA ASN A 332 -22.31 -22.62 48.40
C ASN A 332 -21.11 -23.21 47.62
N PRO A 333 -19.92 -23.26 48.20
CA PRO A 333 -18.73 -23.78 47.51
C PRO A 333 -18.87 -25.21 47.00
N ASN A 334 -19.59 -26.09 47.69
CA ASN A 334 -19.77 -27.47 47.26
C ASN A 334 -20.66 -27.55 46.02
N LYS A 335 -21.72 -26.71 45.95
CA LYS A 335 -22.57 -26.63 44.78
C LYS A 335 -21.83 -26.02 43.58
N VAL A 336 -21.05 -24.96 43.78
CA VAL A 336 -20.18 -24.38 42.75
C VAL A 336 -19.24 -25.44 42.19
N LYS A 337 -18.59 -26.22 43.05
CA LYS A 337 -17.65 -27.26 42.63
C LYS A 337 -18.36 -28.38 41.84
N MET A 338 -19.57 -28.79 42.24
CA MET A 338 -20.35 -29.79 41.54
C MET A 338 -20.78 -29.29 40.13
N LEU A 339 -21.26 -28.05 40.04
CA LEU A 339 -21.68 -27.46 38.76
C LEU A 339 -20.49 -27.21 37.84
N THR A 340 -19.40 -26.71 38.40
CA THR A 340 -18.14 -26.54 37.65
C THR A 340 -17.64 -27.87 37.08
N ASN A 341 -17.79 -28.95 37.83
CA ASN A 341 -17.38 -30.27 37.36
C ASN A 341 -18.21 -30.73 36.14
N SER A 342 -19.52 -30.41 36.10
CA SER A 342 -20.35 -30.68 34.93
C SER A 342 -19.87 -29.92 33.71
N VAL A 343 -19.56 -28.63 33.84
CA VAL A 343 -19.03 -27.80 32.75
C VAL A 343 -17.63 -28.27 32.31
N CYS A 344 -16.77 -28.74 33.24
CA CYS A 344 -15.49 -29.37 32.92
C CYS A 344 -15.64 -30.63 32.07
N HIS A 345 -16.75 -31.36 32.21
CA HIS A 345 -17.05 -32.51 31.37
C HIS A 345 -17.85 -32.17 30.11
N LEU A 346 -17.90 -30.86 29.76
CA LEU A 346 -18.62 -30.34 28.61
C LEU A 346 -20.10 -30.71 28.59
N SER A 347 -20.72 -30.76 29.77
CA SER A 347 -22.14 -31.06 29.94
C SER A 347 -22.85 -29.95 30.71
N HIS A 348 -24.12 -29.69 30.33
CA HIS A 348 -24.92 -28.74 31.06
C HIS A 348 -25.33 -29.31 32.43
N PRO A 349 -25.28 -28.52 33.52
CA PRO A 349 -25.79 -28.94 34.81
C PRO A 349 -27.28 -29.25 34.75
N VAL A 350 -27.70 -30.38 35.33
CA VAL A 350 -29.08 -30.80 35.44
C VAL A 350 -29.57 -30.60 36.86
N PHE A 351 -30.68 -29.92 36.98
CA PHE A 351 -31.37 -29.67 38.28
C PHE A 351 -32.61 -30.56 38.42
N CYS A 352 -32.76 -31.13 39.60
CA CYS A 352 -34.00 -31.86 39.95
C CYS A 352 -34.93 -30.90 40.68
N ASN A 353 -36.15 -30.75 40.20
CA ASN A 353 -37.20 -29.99 40.88
C ASN A 353 -38.04 -30.92 41.78
N ASN A 354 -38.58 -30.38 42.87
CA ASN A 354 -39.45 -31.11 43.76
C ASN A 354 -40.84 -31.38 43.17
N LEU A 355 -41.12 -30.87 42.00
CA LEU A 355 -42.37 -31.24 41.28
C LEU A 355 -42.23 -32.66 40.77
N THR A 356 -43.10 -33.53 41.28
CA THR A 356 -43.20 -34.92 40.82
C THR A 356 -44.25 -35.04 39.74
N MET A 357 -43.85 -35.59 38.60
CA MET A 357 -44.81 -36.00 37.57
C MET A 357 -44.67 -37.51 37.34
N ASN A 358 -45.75 -38.21 37.42
CA ASN A 358 -45.79 -39.70 37.36
C ASN A 358 -44.84 -40.38 38.36
N GLY A 359 -44.56 -39.75 39.52
CA GLY A 359 -43.68 -40.32 40.54
C GLY A 359 -42.16 -40.05 40.37
N GLU A 360 -41.76 -39.38 39.29
CA GLU A 360 -40.35 -38.98 39.07
C GLU A 360 -40.16 -37.49 39.27
N ASN A 361 -39.02 -37.11 39.83
CA ASN A 361 -38.64 -35.71 39.97
C ASN A 361 -38.28 -35.11 38.60
N LEU A 362 -38.86 -33.94 38.31
CA LEU A 362 -38.58 -33.21 37.10
C LEU A 362 -37.09 -32.80 37.00
N LYS A 363 -36.42 -33.20 35.91
CA LYS A 363 -35.03 -32.83 35.59
C LYS A 363 -35.07 -31.70 34.58
N VAL A 364 -34.33 -30.61 34.89
CA VAL A 364 -34.24 -29.40 34.07
C VAL A 364 -32.80 -29.13 33.80
N GLU A 365 -32.42 -29.00 32.52
CA GLU A 365 -31.09 -28.56 32.10
C GLU A 365 -30.98 -27.04 32.14
N ASN A 366 -29.78 -26.54 32.45
CA ASN A 366 -29.47 -25.12 32.41
C ASN A 366 -29.02 -24.72 31.01
N SER A 367 -29.93 -24.69 30.05
CA SER A 367 -29.66 -24.37 28.66
C SER A 367 -30.86 -23.75 27.94
N SER A 368 -30.64 -23.07 26.84
CA SER A 368 -31.67 -22.58 25.90
C SER A 368 -31.48 -23.23 24.53
N LEU A 369 -32.58 -23.37 23.79
CA LEU A 369 -32.53 -23.84 22.40
C LEU A 369 -32.20 -22.68 21.47
N LEU A 370 -31.09 -22.80 20.74
CA LEU A 370 -30.64 -21.79 19.79
C LEU A 370 -30.48 -22.41 18.40
N SER A 371 -30.91 -21.68 17.37
CA SER A 371 -30.52 -21.94 15.99
C SER A 371 -29.06 -21.68 15.77
N SER A 372 -28.46 -22.24 14.70
CA SER A 372 -27.05 -21.97 14.35
C SER A 372 -26.79 -20.49 14.11
N LYS A 373 -27.77 -19.72 13.63
CA LYS A 373 -27.62 -18.25 13.45
C LYS A 373 -27.55 -17.53 14.80
N GLU A 374 -28.41 -17.87 15.74
CA GLU A 374 -28.39 -17.28 17.09
C GLU A 374 -27.14 -17.70 17.88
N LEU A 375 -26.69 -18.94 17.72
CA LEU A 375 -25.43 -19.38 18.29
C LEU A 375 -24.23 -18.59 17.70
N ALA A 376 -24.23 -18.32 16.39
CA ALA A 376 -23.21 -17.50 15.76
C ALA A 376 -23.16 -16.08 16.33
N MET A 377 -24.29 -15.51 16.71
CA MET A 377 -24.35 -14.21 17.40
C MET A 377 -23.70 -14.25 18.78
N LEU A 378 -23.95 -15.33 19.57
CA LEU A 378 -23.27 -15.50 20.87
C LEU A 378 -21.76 -15.67 20.74
N LEU A 379 -21.31 -16.38 19.69
CA LEU A 379 -19.91 -16.70 19.41
C LEU A 379 -19.21 -15.65 18.57
N SER A 380 -19.82 -14.49 18.35
CA SER A 380 -19.27 -13.45 17.49
C SER A 380 -17.86 -13.04 17.91
N LEU A 381 -16.92 -13.06 16.95
CA LEU A 381 -15.55 -12.63 17.18
C LEU A 381 -15.48 -11.09 17.20
N PRO A 382 -14.56 -10.49 17.98
CA PRO A 382 -14.44 -9.04 18.02
C PRO A 382 -14.07 -8.43 16.67
N HIS A 383 -14.72 -7.33 16.29
CA HIS A 383 -14.44 -6.56 15.08
C HIS A 383 -13.60 -5.31 15.36
N LYS A 384 -13.57 -4.84 16.61
CA LYS A 384 -12.80 -3.67 17.02
C LYS A 384 -11.76 -4.06 18.07
N SER A 385 -10.62 -3.40 18.02
CA SER A 385 -9.58 -3.58 19.05
C SER A 385 -10.08 -3.09 20.40
N VAL A 386 -9.94 -3.92 21.40
CA VAL A 386 -10.14 -3.58 22.81
C VAL A 386 -8.83 -3.83 23.59
N PRO A 387 -8.60 -3.21 24.74
CA PRO A 387 -7.40 -3.47 25.51
C PRO A 387 -7.19 -4.97 25.76
N GLY A 388 -6.05 -5.51 25.33
CA GLY A 388 -5.73 -6.94 25.40
C GLY A 388 -6.15 -7.79 24.20
N PHE A 389 -6.98 -7.26 23.29
CA PHE A 389 -7.41 -7.95 22.06
C PHE A 389 -7.25 -7.01 20.86
N PRO A 390 -6.05 -6.93 20.26
CA PRO A 390 -5.88 -6.18 19.01
C PRO A 390 -6.58 -6.93 17.89
N VAL A 391 -7.50 -6.24 17.23
CA VAL A 391 -8.20 -6.76 16.03
C VAL A 391 -7.72 -5.96 14.84
N VAL A 392 -7.23 -6.66 13.84
CA VAL A 392 -6.81 -6.08 12.57
C VAL A 392 -7.65 -6.70 11.47
N ASP A 393 -8.43 -5.85 10.80
CA ASP A 393 -9.14 -6.28 9.60
C ASP A 393 -8.14 -6.49 8.47
N HIS A 394 -8.07 -7.69 7.95
CA HIS A 394 -7.28 -8.04 6.78
C HIS A 394 -8.18 -8.34 5.59
N VAL A 395 -7.79 -7.81 4.45
CA VAL A 395 -8.44 -8.12 3.18
C VAL A 395 -7.66 -9.23 2.49
N SER A 396 -8.34 -10.32 2.14
CA SER A 396 -7.71 -11.42 1.40
C SER A 396 -7.41 -10.99 -0.04
N LEU A 397 -6.19 -11.31 -0.50
CA LEU A 397 -5.78 -11.28 -1.89
C LEU A 397 -5.81 -12.72 -2.46
N ALA A 398 -5.36 -12.90 -3.71
CA ALA A 398 -5.29 -14.24 -4.27
C ALA A 398 -4.27 -15.11 -3.51
N LYS A 399 -4.62 -16.37 -3.30
CA LYS A 399 -3.81 -17.36 -2.55
C LYS A 399 -2.92 -18.20 -3.44
N GLU A 400 -2.99 -17.95 -4.74
CA GLU A 400 -2.22 -18.65 -5.77
C GLU A 400 -2.01 -17.71 -6.96
N VAL A 401 -0.87 -17.88 -7.65
CA VAL A 401 -0.58 -17.15 -8.89
C VAL A 401 -1.30 -17.86 -10.05
N ILE A 402 -2.34 -17.18 -10.57
CA ILE A 402 -3.09 -17.65 -11.75
C ILE A 402 -2.70 -16.75 -12.92
N ARG A 403 -2.17 -17.37 -13.99
CA ARG A 403 -1.76 -16.67 -15.22
C ARG A 403 -2.81 -16.81 -16.31
N ASN A 404 -3.02 -15.74 -17.07
CA ASN A 404 -3.95 -15.74 -18.21
C ASN A 404 -3.42 -16.54 -19.44
N ASN A 405 -2.09 -16.72 -19.54
CA ASN A 405 -1.45 -17.44 -20.63
C ASN A 405 -0.65 -18.64 -20.10
N GLU A 406 -0.97 -19.84 -20.59
CA GLU A 406 -0.23 -21.07 -20.28
C GLU A 406 1.16 -21.14 -20.96
N ASN A 407 1.47 -20.25 -21.91
CA ASN A 407 2.73 -20.18 -22.65
C ASN A 407 3.83 -19.38 -21.92
N ALA A 408 3.82 -19.36 -20.58
CA ALA A 408 4.90 -18.77 -19.81
C ALA A 408 6.23 -19.47 -20.13
N THR A 409 7.27 -18.69 -20.36
CA THR A 409 8.63 -19.21 -20.56
C THR A 409 9.02 -20.03 -19.32
N LYS A 410 9.71 -21.16 -19.50
CA LYS A 410 10.15 -22.04 -18.38
C LYS A 410 11.19 -21.38 -17.46
N ARG A 411 11.57 -20.12 -17.69
CA ARG A 411 12.53 -19.38 -16.87
C ARG A 411 11.79 -18.46 -15.91
N GLU A 412 11.91 -18.74 -14.64
CA GLU A 412 11.25 -18.02 -13.55
C GLU A 412 12.26 -17.52 -12.52
N VAL A 413 11.96 -16.38 -11.94
CA VAL A 413 12.68 -15.77 -10.82
C VAL A 413 11.82 -15.88 -9.58
N SER A 414 12.30 -16.54 -8.53
CA SER A 414 11.57 -16.70 -7.27
C SER A 414 11.75 -15.49 -6.37
N LEU A 415 10.64 -14.91 -5.91
CA LEU A 415 10.67 -13.79 -4.95
C LEU A 415 10.50 -14.26 -3.50
N GLY A 416 9.70 -15.29 -3.28
CA GLY A 416 9.34 -15.76 -1.95
C GLY A 416 8.07 -16.60 -1.98
N CYS A 417 7.34 -16.63 -0.87
CA CYS A 417 6.15 -17.47 -0.72
C CYS A 417 4.90 -16.64 -0.50
N ILE A 418 3.73 -17.21 -0.82
CA ILE A 418 2.43 -16.60 -0.55
C ILE A 418 2.28 -16.33 0.95
N TYR A 419 1.81 -15.12 1.26
CA TYR A 419 1.47 -14.67 2.60
C TYR A 419 -0.03 -14.38 2.66
N ASP A 420 -0.78 -15.03 3.55
CA ASP A 420 -2.22 -14.83 3.70
C ASP A 420 -2.59 -14.78 5.18
N LEU A 421 -3.33 -13.74 5.59
CA LEU A 421 -3.89 -13.58 6.94
C LEU A 421 -2.87 -13.84 8.08
N GLY A 422 -1.65 -13.36 7.94
CA GLY A 422 -0.60 -13.54 8.96
C GLY A 422 0.21 -14.84 8.82
N LYS A 423 -0.11 -15.72 7.87
CA LYS A 423 0.56 -17.01 7.65
C LYS A 423 1.37 -17.05 6.37
N LEU A 424 2.48 -17.76 6.44
CA LEU A 424 3.34 -18.06 5.32
C LEU A 424 2.98 -19.44 4.75
N HIS A 425 2.63 -19.48 3.47
CA HIS A 425 2.38 -20.72 2.74
C HIS A 425 3.64 -21.15 1.99
N THR A 426 4.51 -21.89 2.65
CA THR A 426 5.84 -22.29 2.13
C THR A 426 5.78 -23.19 0.91
N GLU A 427 4.65 -23.84 0.65
CA GLU A 427 4.45 -24.67 -0.54
C GLU A 427 4.12 -23.85 -1.79
N ASN A 428 3.64 -22.60 -1.62
CA ASN A 428 3.17 -21.74 -2.71
C ASN A 428 4.18 -20.63 -2.97
N HIS A 429 5.13 -20.87 -3.87
CA HIS A 429 6.14 -19.88 -4.26
C HIS A 429 5.59 -18.85 -5.25
N VAL A 430 5.92 -17.59 -5.03
CA VAL A 430 5.65 -16.48 -5.96
C VAL A 430 6.82 -16.34 -6.91
N LYS A 431 6.60 -16.66 -8.18
CA LYS A 431 7.62 -16.64 -9.21
C LYS A 431 7.24 -15.69 -10.33
N LEU A 432 8.19 -14.83 -10.71
CA LEU A 432 8.06 -13.91 -11.83
C LEU A 432 8.57 -14.58 -13.11
N ASP A 433 7.89 -14.33 -14.25
CA ASP A 433 8.42 -14.72 -15.54
C ASP A 433 9.58 -13.80 -15.94
N VAL A 434 10.72 -14.38 -16.30
CA VAL A 434 11.93 -13.64 -16.74
C VAL A 434 11.65 -12.77 -17.96
N LYS A 435 10.81 -13.23 -18.88
CA LYS A 435 10.41 -12.42 -20.03
C LYS A 435 9.63 -11.17 -19.62
N SER A 436 8.82 -11.26 -18.58
CA SER A 436 8.08 -10.13 -18.05
C SER A 436 8.98 -9.07 -17.39
N LEU A 437 10.19 -9.43 -16.96
CA LEU A 437 11.16 -8.46 -16.42
C LEU A 437 11.69 -7.49 -17.48
N THR A 438 11.74 -7.89 -18.77
CA THR A 438 12.08 -6.94 -19.87
C THR A 438 11.02 -5.87 -20.07
N GLN A 439 9.79 -6.09 -19.57
CA GLN A 439 8.67 -5.15 -19.62
C GLN A 439 8.64 -4.24 -18.38
N HIS A 440 9.74 -4.15 -17.66
CA HIS A 440 10.02 -3.30 -16.51
C HIS A 440 9.25 -3.65 -15.24
N VAL A 441 9.83 -3.29 -14.13
CA VAL A 441 9.33 -3.54 -12.77
C VAL A 441 9.22 -2.22 -12.03
N PHE A 442 8.15 -2.02 -11.29
CA PHE A 442 8.00 -0.92 -10.34
C PHE A 442 8.01 -1.46 -8.91
N VAL A 443 8.92 -0.97 -8.08
CA VAL A 443 9.05 -1.36 -6.66
C VAL A 443 8.86 -0.12 -5.79
N THR A 444 7.91 -0.20 -4.86
CA THR A 444 7.64 0.92 -3.97
C THR A 444 7.30 0.48 -2.56
N GLY A 445 7.49 1.41 -1.62
CA GLY A 445 7.19 1.22 -0.20
C GLY A 445 7.93 2.20 0.68
N SER A 446 7.48 2.40 1.90
CA SER A 446 8.10 3.32 2.86
C SER A 446 9.49 2.86 3.31
N THR A 447 10.21 3.76 3.99
CA THR A 447 11.52 3.42 4.58
C THR A 447 11.39 2.27 5.58
N GLY A 448 12.31 1.31 5.53
CA GLY A 448 12.35 0.16 6.43
C GLY A 448 11.32 -0.94 6.16
N CYS A 449 10.55 -0.88 5.07
CA CYS A 449 9.61 -1.95 4.70
C CYS A 449 10.26 -3.17 4.04
N GLY A 450 11.53 -3.07 3.60
CA GLY A 450 12.27 -4.17 2.97
C GLY A 450 12.55 -4.00 1.47
N LYS A 451 12.41 -2.78 0.90
CA LYS A 451 12.67 -2.52 -0.53
C LYS A 451 14.04 -3.02 -0.99
N SER A 452 15.11 -2.60 -0.31
CA SER A 452 16.48 -2.99 -0.71
C SER A 452 16.67 -4.50 -0.71
N GLU A 453 16.16 -5.22 0.30
CA GLU A 453 16.19 -6.69 0.35
C GLU A 453 15.42 -7.33 -0.81
N THR A 454 14.27 -6.75 -1.19
CA THR A 454 13.49 -7.21 -2.36
C THR A 454 14.30 -7.09 -3.65
N ILE A 455 15.00 -5.96 -3.82
CA ILE A 455 15.83 -5.72 -5.00
C ILE A 455 17.06 -6.61 -4.99
N TYR A 456 17.72 -6.82 -3.83
CA TYR A 456 18.83 -7.75 -3.71
C TYR A 456 18.43 -9.16 -4.12
N LYS A 457 17.27 -9.64 -3.63
CA LYS A 457 16.73 -10.94 -4.03
C LYS A 457 16.48 -11.00 -5.54
N MET A 458 15.85 -9.99 -6.10
CA MET A 458 15.54 -9.94 -7.55
C MET A 458 16.82 -9.93 -8.41
N ILE A 459 17.83 -9.13 -8.07
CA ILE A 459 19.12 -9.08 -8.77
C ILE A 459 19.84 -10.43 -8.65
N SER A 460 19.87 -11.02 -7.46
CA SER A 460 20.50 -12.32 -7.23
C SER A 460 19.89 -13.41 -8.10
N GLU A 461 18.57 -13.48 -8.16
CA GLU A 461 17.85 -14.43 -9.00
C GLU A 461 18.04 -14.16 -10.50
N ALA A 462 18.03 -12.86 -10.91
CA ALA A 462 18.31 -12.49 -12.29
C ALA A 462 19.74 -12.88 -12.72
N LYS A 463 20.72 -12.74 -11.83
CA LYS A 463 22.11 -13.20 -12.05
C LYS A 463 22.18 -14.72 -12.25
N GLN A 464 21.40 -15.50 -11.49
CA GLN A 464 21.35 -16.97 -11.65
C GLN A 464 20.81 -17.40 -13.03
N VAL A 465 19.87 -16.66 -13.60
CA VAL A 465 19.37 -16.92 -14.96
C VAL A 465 20.24 -16.31 -16.08
N GLY A 466 21.41 -15.75 -15.70
CA GLY A 466 22.43 -15.24 -16.62
C GLY A 466 22.26 -13.77 -17.06
N ALA A 467 21.33 -13.03 -16.49
CA ALA A 467 21.21 -11.59 -16.75
C ALA A 467 22.32 -10.81 -16.02
N LYS A 468 22.86 -9.80 -16.69
CA LYS A 468 23.75 -8.81 -16.10
C LYS A 468 22.94 -7.69 -15.47
N PHE A 469 23.59 -6.84 -14.66
CA PHE A 469 22.86 -5.74 -14.04
C PHE A 469 23.70 -4.47 -13.88
N LEU A 470 23.01 -3.33 -13.93
CA LEU A 470 23.49 -2.03 -13.52
C LEU A 470 22.62 -1.53 -12.37
N VAL A 471 23.23 -1.10 -11.27
CA VAL A 471 22.52 -0.39 -10.19
C VAL A 471 22.99 1.05 -10.17
N ILE A 472 22.06 1.99 -10.27
CA ILE A 472 22.32 3.42 -10.07
C ILE A 472 21.74 3.81 -8.72
N GLU A 473 22.62 4.06 -7.74
CA GLU A 473 22.28 4.30 -6.35
C GLU A 473 22.58 5.76 -5.94
N PRO A 474 21.59 6.67 -5.99
CA PRO A 474 21.76 8.08 -5.61
C PRO A 474 21.79 8.33 -4.10
N ALA A 475 21.44 7.32 -3.29
CA ALA A 475 21.39 7.42 -1.84
C ALA A 475 21.96 6.15 -1.18
N LYS A 476 22.39 6.25 0.07
CA LYS A 476 22.87 5.17 0.96
C LYS A 476 24.22 4.54 0.60
N GLY A 477 24.49 4.09 -0.63
CA GLY A 477 25.72 3.41 -1.03
C GLY A 477 25.85 2.00 -0.43
N GLU A 478 24.74 1.24 -0.34
CA GLU A 478 24.67 -0.07 0.35
C GLU A 478 24.95 -1.26 -0.58
N TYR A 479 24.62 -1.15 -1.88
CA TYR A 479 24.68 -2.28 -2.83
C TYR A 479 26.09 -2.88 -2.98
N LYS A 480 27.13 -2.07 -2.91
CA LYS A 480 28.54 -2.51 -2.97
C LYS A 480 28.93 -3.46 -1.84
N ASN A 481 28.20 -3.45 -0.71
CA ASN A 481 28.45 -4.35 0.43
C ASN A 481 27.63 -5.64 0.35
N VAL A 482 26.82 -5.80 -0.70
CA VAL A 482 25.93 -6.96 -0.87
C VAL A 482 26.44 -7.88 -1.97
N PHE A 483 26.92 -7.30 -3.08
CA PHE A 483 27.36 -8.08 -4.24
C PHE A 483 28.87 -8.06 -4.35
N GLY A 484 29.50 -9.25 -4.31
CA GLY A 484 30.90 -9.46 -4.70
C GLY A 484 31.00 -9.66 -6.21
N ASP A 485 32.23 -9.54 -6.76
CA ASP A 485 32.52 -9.76 -8.18
C ASP A 485 31.68 -8.85 -9.09
N VAL A 486 31.71 -7.56 -8.79
CA VAL A 486 31.01 -6.50 -9.52
C VAL A 486 31.92 -5.29 -9.68
N ASN A 487 31.80 -4.57 -10.79
CA ASN A 487 32.47 -3.30 -10.97
C ASN A 487 31.74 -2.23 -10.16
N VAL A 488 32.45 -1.55 -9.28
CA VAL A 488 31.91 -0.47 -8.46
C VAL A 488 32.58 0.85 -8.84
N PHE A 489 31.79 1.80 -9.28
CA PHE A 489 32.23 3.16 -9.58
C PHE A 489 31.48 4.16 -8.71
N GLY A 490 32.15 5.23 -8.34
CA GLY A 490 31.53 6.27 -7.54
C GLY A 490 32.07 7.65 -7.83
N THR A 491 31.87 8.57 -6.90
CA THR A 491 32.22 9.99 -7.05
C THR A 491 33.34 10.45 -6.11
N ASN A 492 33.88 9.51 -5.31
CA ASN A 492 35.01 9.80 -4.44
C ASN A 492 36.20 8.87 -4.77
N PRO A 493 37.25 9.42 -5.45
CA PRO A 493 38.39 8.63 -5.91
C PRO A 493 39.29 8.10 -4.78
N LEU A 494 39.10 8.57 -3.55
CA LEU A 494 39.86 8.07 -2.39
C LEU A 494 39.34 6.73 -1.86
N ILE A 495 38.10 6.36 -2.23
CA ILE A 495 37.40 5.18 -1.69
C ILE A 495 37.18 4.13 -2.78
N MET A 496 36.88 4.57 -3.99
CA MET A 496 36.57 3.68 -5.12
C MET A 496 36.94 4.32 -6.46
N PRO A 497 37.07 3.50 -7.52
CA PRO A 497 37.28 4.01 -8.87
C PRO A 497 36.24 5.06 -9.25
N LEU A 498 36.69 6.14 -9.86
CA LEU A 498 35.82 7.24 -10.22
C LEU A 498 34.96 6.89 -11.42
N LEU A 499 33.64 7.20 -11.32
CA LEU A 499 32.76 7.19 -12.48
C LEU A 499 33.26 8.25 -13.49
N ARG A 500 33.62 7.84 -14.70
CA ARG A 500 34.01 8.73 -15.79
C ARG A 500 33.05 8.53 -16.95
N ILE A 501 32.37 9.60 -17.31
CA ILE A 501 31.39 9.60 -18.42
C ILE A 501 31.57 10.89 -19.22
N ASN A 502 31.57 10.78 -20.54
CA ASN A 502 31.44 11.94 -21.41
C ASN A 502 30.01 12.02 -21.95
N PRO A 503 29.21 13.02 -21.56
CA PRO A 503 27.82 13.12 -22.05
C PRO A 503 27.73 13.42 -23.55
N PHE A 504 28.82 13.84 -24.18
CA PHE A 504 28.88 14.20 -25.61
C PHE A 504 29.33 13.05 -26.50
N SER A 505 29.80 11.93 -25.93
CA SER A 505 30.15 10.75 -26.70
C SER A 505 28.92 9.91 -27.01
N PHE A 506 28.87 9.33 -28.20
CA PHE A 506 27.81 8.45 -28.66
C PHE A 506 28.33 7.25 -29.46
N PRO A 507 27.67 6.11 -29.48
CA PRO A 507 28.13 4.94 -30.21
C PRO A 507 28.00 5.12 -31.72
N THR A 508 28.85 4.44 -32.47
CA THR A 508 28.78 4.39 -33.94
C THR A 508 27.39 3.89 -34.38
N GLY A 509 26.74 4.61 -35.28
CA GLY A 509 25.39 4.32 -35.78
C GLY A 509 24.31 5.24 -35.23
N VAL A 510 24.61 6.08 -34.25
CA VAL A 510 23.78 7.21 -33.81
C VAL A 510 24.18 8.46 -34.59
N HIS A 511 23.20 9.25 -35.03
CA HIS A 511 23.46 10.50 -35.71
C HIS A 511 23.74 11.64 -34.68
N VAL A 512 24.74 12.47 -34.89
CA VAL A 512 25.13 13.54 -33.96
C VAL A 512 23.98 14.47 -33.58
N LEU A 513 23.10 14.82 -34.50
CA LEU A 513 21.93 15.66 -34.23
C LEU A 513 20.91 14.95 -33.34
N GLU A 514 20.71 13.65 -33.55
CA GLU A 514 19.83 12.83 -32.73
C GLU A 514 20.34 12.75 -31.27
N HIS A 515 21.64 12.55 -31.10
CA HIS A 515 22.28 12.56 -29.80
C HIS A 515 22.16 13.94 -29.11
N ILE A 516 22.42 15.04 -29.81
CA ILE A 516 22.29 16.41 -29.28
C ILE A 516 20.84 16.69 -28.84
N ASP A 517 19.85 16.22 -29.60
CA ASP A 517 18.45 16.38 -29.25
C ASP A 517 18.11 15.65 -27.94
N ARG A 518 18.53 14.41 -27.81
CA ARG A 518 18.35 13.63 -26.56
C ARG A 518 19.07 14.26 -25.37
N LEU A 519 20.30 14.70 -25.57
CA LEU A 519 21.09 15.36 -24.52
C LEU A 519 20.43 16.69 -24.09
N THR A 520 19.88 17.46 -25.05
CA THR A 520 19.12 18.67 -24.74
C THR A 520 17.92 18.38 -23.83
N GLU A 521 17.21 17.29 -24.09
CA GLU A 521 16.06 16.88 -23.26
C GLU A 521 16.49 16.45 -21.85
N ILE A 522 17.64 15.79 -21.72
CA ILE A 522 18.20 15.47 -20.38
C ILE A 522 18.49 16.76 -19.60
N PHE A 523 19.10 17.77 -20.23
CA PHE A 523 19.30 19.06 -19.57
C PHE A 523 17.99 19.76 -19.20
N ASN A 524 16.95 19.66 -20.02
CA ASN A 524 15.61 20.20 -19.73
C ASN A 524 14.96 19.57 -18.51
N VAL A 525 15.22 18.28 -18.24
CA VAL A 525 14.72 17.60 -17.04
C VAL A 525 15.49 18.02 -15.80
N CYS A 526 16.82 18.14 -15.92
CA CYS A 526 17.70 18.36 -14.77
C CYS A 526 17.79 19.84 -14.37
N TRP A 527 17.66 20.74 -15.31
CA TRP A 527 17.81 22.19 -15.08
C TRP A 527 16.51 22.93 -15.35
N PRO A 528 16.07 23.82 -14.44
CA PRO A 528 14.97 24.72 -14.74
C PRO A 528 15.44 25.73 -15.81
N MET A 529 14.93 25.58 -17.02
CA MET A 529 15.22 26.43 -18.16
C MET A 529 13.97 27.20 -18.62
N TYR A 530 14.14 28.47 -18.95
CA TYR A 530 13.04 29.35 -19.31
C TYR A 530 13.29 29.97 -20.69
N SER A 531 12.21 30.31 -21.39
CA SER A 531 12.22 31.03 -22.66
C SER A 531 13.10 30.37 -23.70
N ALA A 532 14.13 31.08 -24.22
CA ALA A 532 15.05 30.59 -25.25
C ALA A 532 16.29 29.84 -24.70
N MET A 533 16.44 29.64 -23.39
CA MET A 533 17.61 28.95 -22.81
C MET A 533 17.88 27.56 -23.42
N PRO A 534 16.91 26.69 -23.66
CA PRO A 534 17.14 25.39 -24.31
C PRO A 534 17.71 25.56 -25.75
N ALA A 535 17.21 26.53 -26.49
CA ALA A 535 17.68 26.80 -27.85
C ALA A 535 19.14 27.36 -27.86
N VAL A 536 19.47 28.21 -26.89
CA VAL A 536 20.84 28.74 -26.72
C VAL A 536 21.80 27.62 -26.35
N LEU A 537 21.42 26.75 -25.41
CA LEU A 537 22.22 25.59 -25.01
C LEU A 537 22.43 24.62 -26.18
N LYS A 538 21.36 24.29 -26.91
CA LYS A 538 21.43 23.44 -28.11
C LYS A 538 22.37 24.05 -29.17
N LYS A 539 22.25 25.34 -29.44
CA LYS A 539 23.17 26.04 -30.37
C LYS A 539 24.62 25.96 -29.91
N ALA A 540 24.89 26.17 -28.63
CA ALA A 540 26.24 26.04 -28.08
C ALA A 540 26.77 24.60 -28.20
N MET A 541 25.94 23.57 -28.02
CA MET A 541 26.36 22.19 -28.27
C MET A 541 26.69 21.94 -29.75
N LEU A 542 25.86 22.42 -30.68
CA LEU A 542 26.17 22.34 -32.12
C LEU A 542 27.53 22.97 -32.45
N ASP A 543 27.76 24.22 -31.96
CA ASP A 543 29.03 24.92 -32.15
C ASP A 543 30.22 24.19 -31.49
N ALA A 544 29.99 23.53 -30.34
CA ALA A 544 31.01 22.72 -29.67
C ALA A 544 31.43 21.51 -30.52
N TYR A 545 30.48 20.80 -31.12
CA TYR A 545 30.78 19.68 -32.03
C TYR A 545 31.47 20.14 -33.30
N GLU A 546 31.00 21.22 -33.93
CA GLU A 546 31.69 21.81 -35.10
C GLU A 546 33.12 22.22 -34.78
N SER A 547 33.37 22.81 -33.59
CA SER A 547 34.70 23.19 -33.15
C SER A 547 35.65 22.00 -32.97
N CYS A 548 35.10 20.81 -32.67
CA CYS A 548 35.83 19.55 -32.58
C CYS A 548 35.96 18.82 -33.93
N GLY A 549 35.53 19.45 -35.03
CA GLY A 549 35.65 18.90 -36.38
C GLY A 549 34.52 18.04 -36.89
N TRP A 550 33.40 17.99 -36.18
CA TRP A 550 32.21 17.24 -36.63
C TRP A 550 31.45 17.93 -37.74
N ASP A 551 31.23 17.24 -38.84
CA ASP A 551 30.22 17.62 -39.84
C ASP A 551 28.83 17.16 -39.35
N LEU A 552 28.04 18.14 -38.89
CA LEU A 552 26.73 17.85 -38.27
C LEU A 552 25.75 17.22 -39.25
N ARG A 553 25.89 17.43 -40.54
CA ARG A 553 25.02 16.88 -41.57
C ARG A 553 25.34 15.42 -41.91
N LEU A 554 26.64 15.11 -41.99
CA LEU A 554 27.10 13.76 -42.34
C LEU A 554 27.35 12.89 -41.10
N SER A 555 27.33 13.46 -39.90
CA SER A 555 27.67 12.80 -38.66
C SER A 555 29.03 12.09 -38.68
N VAL A 556 30.04 12.78 -39.19
CA VAL A 556 31.43 12.29 -39.28
C VAL A 556 32.38 13.36 -38.72
N ASN A 557 33.40 12.93 -38.00
CA ASN A 557 34.47 13.81 -37.62
C ASN A 557 35.49 13.90 -38.77
N ARG A 558 35.66 15.08 -39.33
CA ARG A 558 36.55 15.33 -40.50
C ARG A 558 38.03 15.55 -40.12
N LEU A 559 38.31 15.85 -38.86
CA LEU A 559 39.65 16.18 -38.39
C LEU A 559 40.31 14.98 -37.71
N SER A 560 39.57 14.03 -37.23
CA SER A 560 40.09 12.82 -36.59
C SER A 560 40.67 11.86 -37.63
N GLN A 561 41.91 11.42 -37.45
CA GLN A 561 42.57 10.40 -38.29
C GLN A 561 42.50 9.01 -37.65
N GLY A 562 41.93 8.88 -36.45
CA GLY A 562 41.84 7.63 -35.68
C GLY A 562 40.51 7.49 -34.95
N GLU A 563 40.56 7.59 -33.62
CA GLU A 563 39.36 7.59 -32.80
C GLU A 563 38.65 8.94 -32.87
N ASP A 564 37.31 8.92 -32.90
CA ASP A 564 36.53 10.16 -32.90
C ASP A 564 36.76 10.97 -31.61
N VAL A 565 36.99 12.27 -31.78
CA VAL A 565 37.14 13.21 -30.67
C VAL A 565 35.81 13.91 -30.42
N TYR A 566 35.28 13.75 -29.22
CA TYR A 566 34.02 14.35 -28.79
C TYR A 566 34.27 15.62 -27.96
N PRO A 567 33.34 16.60 -27.95
CA PRO A 567 33.37 17.73 -27.04
C PRO A 567 33.39 17.28 -25.56
N SER A 568 33.77 18.22 -24.71
CA SER A 568 33.67 18.13 -23.25
C SER A 568 32.78 19.27 -22.70
N PHE A 569 32.51 19.29 -21.41
CA PHE A 569 31.87 20.46 -20.80
C PHE A 569 32.68 21.73 -20.90
N LEU A 570 34.03 21.64 -21.04
CA LEU A 570 34.86 22.81 -21.27
C LEU A 570 34.62 23.39 -22.66
N ASP A 571 34.50 22.54 -23.68
CA ASP A 571 34.18 22.97 -25.03
C ASP A 571 32.77 23.58 -25.10
N LEU A 572 31.80 22.99 -24.39
CA LEU A 572 30.48 23.57 -24.27
C LEU A 572 30.48 24.91 -23.54
N PHE A 573 31.29 25.06 -22.47
CA PHE A 573 31.43 26.31 -21.75
C PHE A 573 31.93 27.43 -22.67
N LEU A 574 33.02 27.18 -23.41
CA LEU A 574 33.59 28.15 -24.34
C LEU A 574 32.62 28.50 -25.48
N SER A 575 31.93 27.51 -26.04
CA SER A 575 30.94 27.74 -27.09
C SER A 575 29.72 28.49 -26.56
N LEU A 576 29.28 28.21 -25.35
CA LEU A 576 28.14 28.89 -24.72
C LEU A 576 28.43 30.35 -24.41
N GLU A 577 29.62 30.64 -23.89
CA GLU A 577 30.10 32.02 -23.67
C GLU A 577 30.09 32.82 -24.98
N LYS A 578 30.61 32.24 -26.06
CA LYS A 578 30.61 32.83 -27.40
C LYS A 578 29.16 33.06 -27.90
N VAL A 579 28.30 32.06 -27.87
CA VAL A 579 26.91 32.15 -28.35
C VAL A 579 26.11 33.22 -27.60
N ILE A 580 26.28 33.32 -26.27
CA ILE A 580 25.60 34.35 -25.48
C ILE A 580 26.15 35.73 -25.82
N THR A 581 27.45 35.91 -25.93
CA THR A 581 28.09 37.19 -26.21
C THR A 581 27.74 37.70 -27.59
N GLU A 582 27.78 36.85 -28.63
CA GLU A 582 27.47 37.18 -30.02
C GLU A 582 25.93 37.31 -30.31
N SER A 583 25.09 36.89 -29.38
CA SER A 583 23.64 36.94 -29.55
C SER A 583 23.12 38.37 -29.64
N ALA A 584 22.01 38.59 -30.36
CA ALA A 584 21.30 39.86 -30.48
C ALA A 584 20.37 40.17 -29.29
N TYR A 585 20.49 39.42 -28.17
CA TYR A 585 19.69 39.66 -26.98
C TYR A 585 20.10 40.94 -26.24
N SER A 586 19.19 41.52 -25.45
CA SER A 586 19.50 42.63 -24.56
C SER A 586 20.56 42.20 -23.51
N GLU A 587 21.34 43.16 -22.99
CA GLU A 587 22.37 42.89 -21.98
C GLU A 587 21.78 42.28 -20.70
N GLU A 588 20.54 42.60 -20.35
CA GLU A 588 19.83 41.99 -19.22
C GLU A 588 19.58 40.49 -19.49
N VAL A 589 19.10 40.12 -20.66
CA VAL A 589 18.86 38.71 -21.05
C VAL A 589 20.19 37.97 -21.15
N LYS A 590 21.25 38.58 -21.70
CA LYS A 590 22.58 37.97 -21.73
C LYS A 590 23.08 37.67 -20.30
N SER A 591 22.94 38.65 -19.38
CA SER A 591 23.34 38.50 -17.99
C SER A 591 22.57 37.37 -17.31
N ASN A 592 21.25 37.27 -17.55
CA ASN A 592 20.41 36.17 -17.02
C ASN A 592 20.85 34.81 -17.58
N TYR A 593 21.14 34.71 -18.87
CA TYR A 593 21.60 33.46 -19.49
C TYR A 593 23.00 33.07 -19.01
N SER A 594 23.91 34.04 -18.87
CA SER A 594 25.20 33.79 -18.27
C SER A 594 25.10 33.32 -16.83
N GLY A 595 24.28 33.96 -16.00
CA GLY A 595 24.07 33.56 -14.62
C GLY A 595 23.41 32.17 -14.48
N ALA A 596 22.48 31.83 -15.38
CA ALA A 596 21.74 30.58 -15.30
C ALA A 596 22.44 29.41 -15.97
N LEU A 597 22.98 29.57 -17.18
CA LEU A 597 23.55 28.47 -17.98
C LEU A 597 25.07 28.36 -17.80
N LEU A 598 25.80 29.49 -17.96
CA LEU A 598 27.25 29.45 -17.93
C LEU A 598 27.76 29.00 -16.56
N THR A 599 27.23 29.54 -15.48
CA THR A 599 27.59 29.13 -14.11
C THR A 599 27.33 27.65 -13.83
N ARG A 600 26.23 27.08 -14.35
CA ARG A 600 25.92 25.65 -14.21
C ARG A 600 26.93 24.79 -14.96
N VAL A 601 27.18 25.13 -16.24
CA VAL A 601 28.17 24.40 -17.05
C VAL A 601 29.57 24.52 -16.42
N GLU A 602 29.98 25.71 -15.95
CA GLU A 602 31.25 25.94 -15.25
C GLU A 602 31.37 25.04 -14.00
N SER A 603 30.27 24.86 -13.23
CA SER A 603 30.30 24.00 -12.05
C SER A 603 30.54 22.52 -12.36
N LEU A 604 30.28 22.10 -13.61
CA LEU A 604 30.55 20.74 -14.08
C LEU A 604 31.98 20.57 -14.63
N THR A 605 32.69 21.68 -14.87
CA THR A 605 34.07 21.63 -15.32
C THR A 605 35.08 21.63 -14.18
N ASN A 606 34.68 21.96 -12.98
CA ASN A 606 35.53 22.18 -11.84
C ASN A 606 35.55 21.02 -10.83
N GLY A 607 36.71 20.80 -10.19
CA GLY A 607 36.89 19.84 -9.10
C GLY A 607 36.52 18.40 -9.49
N LEU A 608 35.85 17.67 -8.60
CA LEU A 608 35.48 16.27 -8.87
C LEU A 608 34.47 16.11 -10.00
N ASN A 609 33.65 17.12 -10.28
CA ASN A 609 32.72 17.06 -11.40
C ASN A 609 33.47 17.03 -12.73
N GLY A 610 34.56 17.84 -12.89
CA GLY A 610 35.40 17.83 -14.07
C GLY A 610 36.09 16.49 -14.32
N GLU A 611 36.42 15.76 -13.25
CA GLU A 611 36.98 14.42 -13.34
C GLU A 611 35.93 13.35 -13.70
N ILE A 612 34.68 13.52 -13.21
CA ILE A 612 33.53 12.63 -13.52
C ILE A 612 33.11 12.80 -14.98
N PHE A 613 32.93 14.04 -15.43
CA PHE A 613 32.54 14.36 -16.81
C PHE A 613 33.76 14.47 -17.72
N SER A 614 34.56 13.44 -17.72
CA SER A 614 35.86 13.38 -18.41
C SER A 614 35.72 12.72 -19.79
N VAL A 615 36.56 13.16 -20.72
CA VAL A 615 36.69 12.48 -22.04
C VAL A 615 37.38 11.12 -21.94
N ASN A 616 38.14 10.86 -20.86
CA ASN A 616 38.66 9.54 -20.54
C ASN A 616 37.56 8.70 -19.84
N GLU A 617 36.58 8.32 -20.60
CA GLU A 617 35.35 7.66 -20.09
C GLU A 617 35.46 6.16 -19.96
N LEU A 618 34.60 5.60 -19.13
CA LEU A 618 34.40 4.17 -19.02
C LEU A 618 33.70 3.62 -20.27
N SER A 619 34.15 2.46 -20.73
CA SER A 619 33.56 1.84 -21.91
C SER A 619 32.12 1.40 -21.64
N ASN A 620 31.24 1.50 -22.65
CA ASN A 620 29.86 1.06 -22.57
C ASN A 620 29.75 -0.43 -22.24
N MET A 621 30.73 -1.26 -22.64
CA MET A 621 30.77 -2.67 -22.34
C MET A 621 30.90 -2.92 -20.82
N VAL A 622 31.78 -2.19 -20.14
CA VAL A 622 31.97 -2.29 -18.69
C VAL A 622 30.72 -1.83 -17.93
N LEU A 623 30.07 -0.75 -18.40
CA LEU A 623 28.89 -0.19 -17.75
C LEU A 623 27.63 -1.02 -17.96
N PHE A 624 27.45 -1.63 -19.15
CA PHE A 624 26.15 -2.15 -19.59
C PHE A 624 26.14 -3.65 -19.96
N ASP A 625 27.31 -4.29 -20.12
CA ASP A 625 27.40 -5.72 -20.42
C ASP A 625 28.05 -6.54 -19.30
N GLU A 626 28.50 -5.86 -18.25
CA GLU A 626 29.02 -6.47 -17.03
C GLU A 626 28.12 -6.12 -15.83
N ASN A 627 28.38 -6.74 -14.66
CA ASN A 627 27.69 -6.37 -13.44
C ASN A 627 28.33 -5.09 -12.88
N CYS A 628 27.54 -4.03 -12.76
CA CYS A 628 28.06 -2.71 -12.40
C CYS A 628 27.19 -2.05 -11.32
N ILE A 629 27.82 -1.36 -10.37
CA ILE A 629 27.18 -0.52 -9.37
C ILE A 629 27.76 0.88 -9.46
N ILE A 630 26.88 1.87 -9.58
CA ILE A 630 27.25 3.30 -9.61
C ILE A 630 26.74 3.94 -8.32
N ASP A 631 27.65 4.25 -7.43
CA ASP A 631 27.38 4.87 -6.13
C ASP A 631 27.47 6.40 -6.22
N LEU A 632 26.30 7.05 -6.26
CA LEU A 632 26.16 8.50 -6.28
C LEU A 632 25.81 9.09 -4.91
N SER A 633 25.86 8.28 -3.85
CA SER A 633 25.43 8.67 -2.50
C SER A 633 26.19 9.90 -1.95
N ARG A 634 27.39 10.13 -2.41
CA ARG A 634 28.25 11.24 -1.98
C ARG A 634 28.12 12.51 -2.83
N VAL A 635 27.34 12.50 -3.87
CA VAL A 635 27.04 13.73 -4.65
C VAL A 635 26.08 14.59 -3.84
N GLY A 636 26.49 15.82 -3.52
CA GLY A 636 25.66 16.74 -2.73
C GLY A 636 24.55 17.43 -3.55
N SER A 637 24.78 17.65 -4.85
CA SER A 637 23.85 18.33 -5.73
C SER A 637 22.81 17.36 -6.32
N GLN A 638 21.55 17.67 -6.11
CA GLN A 638 20.44 16.93 -6.71
C GLN A 638 20.44 17.05 -8.24
N GLU A 639 20.74 18.23 -8.77
CA GLU A 639 20.85 18.49 -10.21
C GLU A 639 21.94 17.61 -10.85
N THR A 640 23.09 17.49 -10.18
CA THR A 640 24.21 16.64 -10.66
C THR A 640 23.84 15.17 -10.62
N LYS A 641 23.13 14.69 -9.55
CA LYS A 641 22.63 13.31 -9.49
C LYS A 641 21.68 13.00 -10.65
N SER A 642 20.70 13.86 -10.86
CA SER A 642 19.72 13.73 -11.95
C SER A 642 20.41 13.72 -13.31
N LEU A 643 21.41 14.60 -13.50
CA LEU A 643 22.17 14.68 -14.75
C LEU A 643 22.95 13.38 -15.03
N ILE A 644 23.66 12.85 -14.04
CA ILE A 644 24.39 11.58 -14.19
C ILE A 644 23.42 10.44 -14.51
N MET A 645 22.29 10.34 -13.79
CA MET A 645 21.26 9.33 -14.05
C MET A 645 20.71 9.45 -15.46
N GLY A 646 20.38 10.66 -15.91
CA GLY A 646 19.84 10.92 -17.25
C GLY A 646 20.85 10.56 -18.36
N ILE A 647 22.12 10.95 -18.21
CA ILE A 647 23.20 10.61 -19.15
C ILE A 647 23.39 9.10 -19.24
N LEU A 648 23.38 8.39 -18.11
CA LEU A 648 23.52 6.91 -18.10
C LEU A 648 22.36 6.22 -18.82
N ILE A 649 21.12 6.69 -18.60
CA ILE A 649 19.94 6.16 -19.31
C ILE A 649 20.03 6.43 -20.80
N MET A 650 20.42 7.64 -21.20
CA MET A 650 20.60 8.01 -22.61
C MET A 650 21.68 7.16 -23.28
N ARG A 651 22.86 7.05 -22.67
CA ARG A 651 23.97 6.22 -23.20
C ARG A 651 23.57 4.75 -23.31
N LEU A 652 22.90 4.20 -22.30
CA LEU A 652 22.36 2.84 -22.34
C LEU A 652 21.40 2.67 -23.52
N SER A 653 20.48 3.62 -23.71
CA SER A 653 19.52 3.60 -24.81
C SER A 653 20.22 3.57 -26.17
N GLU A 654 21.14 4.48 -26.40
CA GLU A 654 21.91 4.56 -27.65
C GLU A 654 22.76 3.32 -27.89
N TYR A 655 23.42 2.81 -26.85
CA TYR A 655 24.21 1.59 -26.92
C TYR A 655 23.36 0.36 -27.28
N ARG A 656 22.18 0.21 -26.67
CA ARG A 656 21.27 -0.91 -26.98
C ARG A 656 20.66 -0.80 -28.37
N MET A 657 20.35 0.40 -28.83
CA MET A 657 19.81 0.62 -30.18
C MET A 657 20.79 0.20 -31.27
N THR A 658 22.07 0.52 -31.13
CA THR A 658 23.09 0.19 -32.12
C THR A 658 23.54 -1.26 -32.07
N GLY A 659 23.44 -1.92 -30.90
CA GLY A 659 23.80 -3.33 -30.70
C GLY A 659 22.68 -4.35 -30.99
N ALA A 660 21.48 -3.92 -31.38
CA ALA A 660 20.33 -4.78 -31.52
C ALA A 660 20.30 -5.51 -32.88
N ASN A 661 20.54 -6.82 -32.84
CA ASN A 661 20.46 -7.66 -34.05
C ASN A 661 19.05 -8.29 -34.28
N THR A 662 18.22 -8.37 -33.23
CA THR A 662 16.89 -8.99 -33.28
C THR A 662 15.89 -8.26 -32.40
N PRO A 663 14.67 -7.95 -32.87
CA PRO A 663 13.63 -7.37 -32.04
C PRO A 663 13.12 -8.41 -31.01
N ASN A 664 12.64 -7.91 -29.85
CA ASN A 664 12.11 -8.72 -28.74
C ASN A 664 13.11 -9.74 -28.16
N SER A 665 14.32 -9.29 -27.91
CA SER A 665 15.38 -10.09 -27.30
C SER A 665 14.95 -10.57 -25.90
N ALA A 666 15.44 -11.75 -25.49
CA ALA A 666 15.33 -12.23 -24.11
C ALA A 666 16.05 -11.28 -23.15
N LEU A 667 15.72 -11.32 -21.85
CA LEU A 667 16.39 -10.53 -20.82
C LEU A 667 17.90 -10.77 -20.85
N LYS A 668 18.65 -9.74 -21.15
CA LYS A 668 20.12 -9.72 -21.15
C LYS A 668 20.66 -8.97 -19.94
N HIS A 669 19.99 -7.88 -19.59
CA HIS A 669 20.48 -6.94 -18.62
C HIS A 669 19.32 -6.31 -17.82
N LEU A 670 19.58 -5.94 -16.58
CA LEU A 670 18.62 -5.35 -15.66
C LEU A 670 19.18 -4.05 -15.07
N THR A 671 18.57 -2.93 -15.38
CA THR A 671 18.97 -1.61 -14.85
C THR A 671 18.07 -1.22 -13.68
N VAL A 672 18.66 -1.05 -12.51
CA VAL A 672 17.97 -0.62 -11.28
C VAL A 672 18.15 0.89 -11.10
N LEU A 673 17.04 1.62 -11.07
CA LEU A 673 16.99 3.05 -10.80
C LEU A 673 16.43 3.27 -9.40
N GLU A 674 17.31 3.46 -8.41
CA GLU A 674 16.91 3.85 -7.05
C GLU A 674 16.53 5.33 -7.01
N GLU A 675 15.55 5.67 -6.15
CA GLU A 675 15.00 7.02 -6.00
C GLU A 675 14.68 7.67 -7.37
N ALA A 676 13.88 6.95 -8.15
CA ALA A 676 13.61 7.26 -9.55
C ALA A 676 12.99 8.65 -9.78
N HIS A 677 12.37 9.25 -8.74
CA HIS A 677 11.88 10.64 -8.78
C HIS A 677 12.97 11.66 -9.08
N ASN A 678 14.25 11.30 -8.98
CA ASN A 678 15.36 12.19 -9.35
C ASN A 678 15.35 12.54 -10.85
N ILE A 679 14.94 11.60 -11.70
CA ILE A 679 14.91 11.78 -13.16
C ILE A 679 13.50 11.63 -13.76
N LEU A 680 12.64 10.83 -13.14
CA LEU A 680 11.26 10.58 -13.56
C LEU A 680 10.25 11.34 -12.69
N LYS A 681 10.56 12.57 -12.35
CA LYS A 681 9.74 13.39 -11.46
C LYS A 681 8.40 13.75 -12.11
N ARG A 682 7.32 13.60 -11.36
CA ARG A 682 6.01 14.08 -11.77
C ARG A 682 6.00 15.62 -11.85
N VAL A 683 5.74 16.13 -13.04
CA VAL A 683 5.57 17.56 -13.28
C VAL A 683 4.09 17.89 -13.30
N SER A 684 3.68 18.99 -12.64
CA SER A 684 2.28 19.43 -12.65
C SER A 684 1.85 19.79 -14.08
N THR A 685 0.69 19.29 -14.47
CA THR A 685 0.08 19.58 -15.78
C THR A 685 -0.66 20.94 -15.82
N GLU A 686 -0.67 21.70 -14.73
CA GLU A 686 -1.28 23.03 -14.71
C GLU A 686 -0.47 23.97 -15.61
N GLN A 687 -1.06 24.34 -16.73
CA GLN A 687 -0.56 25.32 -17.65
C GLN A 687 -0.53 26.69 -16.95
N SER A 688 0.66 27.15 -16.56
CA SER A 688 0.87 28.58 -16.41
C SER A 688 0.75 29.21 -17.80
N GLN A 689 -0.02 30.27 -17.92
CA GLN A 689 -0.38 30.94 -19.19
C GLN A 689 0.81 31.40 -20.04
N GLU A 690 2.06 31.26 -19.61
CA GLU A 690 3.28 31.80 -20.27
C GLU A 690 4.42 30.77 -20.48
N GLY A 691 4.29 29.52 -20.08
CA GLY A 691 5.35 28.51 -20.26
C GLY A 691 4.82 27.20 -20.78
N SER A 692 5.26 26.77 -21.96
CA SER A 692 5.10 25.38 -22.38
C SER A 692 5.69 24.48 -21.29
N ASN A 693 4.98 23.41 -20.86
CA ASN A 693 5.47 22.44 -19.89
C ASN A 693 6.61 21.59 -20.50
N MET A 694 7.77 22.23 -20.74
CA MET A 694 8.91 21.59 -21.39
C MET A 694 9.47 20.45 -20.55
N ALA A 695 9.61 20.65 -19.24
CA ALA A 695 10.10 19.62 -18.34
C ALA A 695 9.21 18.37 -18.34
N GLY A 696 7.87 18.55 -18.40
CA GLY A 696 6.95 17.42 -18.50
C GLY A 696 7.11 16.61 -19.79
N LYS A 697 7.31 17.29 -20.92
CA LYS A 697 7.58 16.61 -22.21
C LYS A 697 8.90 15.87 -22.20
N SER A 698 9.92 16.44 -21.59
CA SER A 698 11.24 15.81 -21.47
C SER A 698 11.22 14.58 -20.58
N VAL A 699 10.48 14.61 -19.45
CA VAL A 699 10.25 13.42 -18.61
C VAL A 699 9.48 12.34 -19.37
N GLU A 700 8.46 12.73 -20.15
CA GLU A 700 7.71 11.80 -21.02
C GLU A 700 8.63 11.13 -22.04
N MET A 701 9.56 11.89 -22.67
CA MET A 701 10.53 11.33 -23.61
C MET A 701 11.43 10.29 -22.96
N ILE A 702 11.97 10.56 -21.76
CA ILE A 702 12.78 9.59 -21.02
C ILE A 702 11.97 8.35 -20.68
N THR A 703 10.73 8.53 -20.25
CA THR A 703 9.82 7.43 -19.93
C THR A 703 9.54 6.55 -21.16
N ASN A 704 9.37 7.16 -22.33
CA ASN A 704 9.18 6.45 -23.58
C ASN A 704 10.46 5.73 -24.02
N ALA A 705 11.63 6.36 -23.87
CA ALA A 705 12.92 5.72 -24.14
C ALA A 705 13.10 4.46 -23.26
N ILE A 706 12.79 4.54 -21.97
CA ILE A 706 12.78 3.37 -21.09
C ILE A 706 11.83 2.30 -21.59
N ALA A 707 10.61 2.65 -21.99
CA ALA A 707 9.62 1.68 -22.47
C ALA A 707 10.05 0.97 -23.77
N GLU A 708 10.79 1.64 -24.65
CA GLU A 708 11.33 1.07 -25.90
C GLU A 708 12.43 0.04 -25.64
N MET A 709 13.15 0.17 -24.55
CA MET A 709 14.31 -0.67 -24.20
C MET A 709 13.95 -2.16 -24.04
N ARG A 710 12.68 -2.45 -23.76
CA ARG A 710 12.18 -3.84 -23.70
C ARG A 710 12.49 -4.63 -24.97
N THR A 711 12.49 -3.96 -26.13
CA THR A 711 12.73 -4.63 -27.44
C THR A 711 14.15 -5.13 -27.58
N TYR A 712 15.08 -4.54 -26.83
CA TYR A 712 16.51 -4.86 -26.85
C TYR A 712 16.95 -5.87 -25.78
N GLY A 713 16.00 -6.33 -24.94
CA GLY A 713 16.27 -7.26 -23.84
C GLY A 713 16.79 -6.55 -22.57
N GLU A 714 16.53 -5.24 -22.46
CA GLU A 714 16.85 -4.45 -21.29
C GLU A 714 15.62 -4.32 -20.38
N GLY A 715 15.75 -4.73 -19.12
CA GLY A 715 14.73 -4.55 -18.09
C GLY A 715 15.06 -3.41 -17.15
N PHE A 716 14.09 -2.55 -16.81
CA PHE A 716 14.26 -1.53 -15.78
C PHE A 716 13.51 -1.91 -14.51
N VAL A 717 14.17 -1.73 -13.38
CA VAL A 717 13.57 -1.78 -12.03
C VAL A 717 13.53 -0.37 -11.50
N ILE A 718 12.36 0.24 -11.56
CA ILE A 718 12.10 1.60 -11.10
C ILE A 718 11.73 1.53 -9.63
N VAL A 719 12.56 2.11 -8.77
CA VAL A 719 12.41 2.03 -7.30
C VAL A 719 12.18 3.41 -6.74
N ASP A 720 11.12 3.56 -5.96
CA ASP A 720 10.83 4.83 -5.29
C ASP A 720 10.11 4.62 -3.94
N GLN A 721 10.23 5.59 -3.05
CA GLN A 721 9.53 5.59 -1.76
C GLN A 721 8.13 6.22 -1.87
N SER A 722 7.97 7.22 -2.76
CA SER A 722 6.72 7.95 -2.97
C SER A 722 6.25 7.86 -4.42
N PRO A 723 5.37 6.92 -4.74
CA PRO A 723 4.80 6.76 -6.08
C PRO A 723 4.18 8.02 -6.68
N THR A 724 3.64 8.88 -5.84
CA THR A 724 3.04 10.17 -6.28
C THR A 724 4.07 11.17 -6.80
N SER A 725 5.34 11.01 -6.42
CA SER A 725 6.46 11.84 -6.88
C SER A 725 7.00 11.41 -8.25
N VAL A 726 6.72 10.16 -8.66
CA VAL A 726 7.14 9.58 -9.95
C VAL A 726 6.08 9.86 -11.02
N ASP A 727 6.51 10.05 -12.25
CA ASP A 727 5.60 10.24 -13.37
C ASP A 727 4.69 9.03 -13.56
N LYS A 728 3.40 9.32 -13.82
CA LYS A 728 2.38 8.26 -13.94
C LYS A 728 2.62 7.33 -15.12
N ALA A 729 3.20 7.84 -16.23
CA ALA A 729 3.49 7.01 -17.39
C ALA A 729 4.61 6.01 -17.07
N ALA A 730 5.61 6.40 -16.28
CA ALA A 730 6.66 5.50 -15.83
C ALA A 730 6.09 4.31 -15.05
N ILE A 731 5.13 4.56 -14.13
CA ILE A 731 4.47 3.48 -13.36
C ILE A 731 3.57 2.62 -14.27
N LYS A 732 2.82 3.22 -15.18
CA LYS A 732 1.92 2.50 -16.10
C LYS A 732 2.66 1.59 -17.07
N ASN A 733 3.82 2.03 -17.56
CA ASN A 733 4.61 1.29 -18.54
C ASN A 733 5.35 0.08 -17.94
N THR A 734 5.36 -0.10 -16.63
CA THR A 734 5.90 -1.32 -16.01
C THR A 734 4.89 -2.46 -16.06
N ASN A 735 5.33 -3.68 -16.32
CA ASN A 735 4.49 -4.88 -16.28
C ASN A 735 4.33 -5.41 -14.84
N THR A 736 5.44 -5.49 -14.13
CA THR A 736 5.47 -6.04 -12.78
C THR A 736 5.39 -4.91 -11.75
N LYS A 737 4.51 -5.05 -10.74
CA LYS A 737 4.38 -4.14 -9.61
C LYS A 737 4.66 -4.90 -8.33
N ILE A 738 5.55 -4.34 -7.50
CA ILE A 738 5.87 -4.85 -6.16
C ILE A 738 5.63 -3.70 -5.18
N VAL A 739 4.51 -3.78 -4.47
CA VAL A 739 4.06 -2.70 -3.58
C VAL A 739 4.17 -3.18 -2.14
N MET A 740 5.09 -2.60 -1.39
CA MET A 740 5.27 -2.85 0.03
C MET A 740 4.46 -1.84 0.85
N ARG A 741 4.61 -1.85 2.17
CA ARG A 741 3.85 -0.94 3.05
C ARG A 741 4.01 0.52 2.65
N LEU A 742 2.87 1.20 2.43
CA LEU A 742 2.75 2.63 2.14
C LEU A 742 1.75 3.28 3.11
N PRO A 743 2.19 4.16 4.00
CA PRO A 743 1.30 4.85 4.95
C PRO A 743 0.42 5.91 4.30
N ASP A 744 0.92 6.60 3.29
CA ASP A 744 0.21 7.66 2.58
C ASP A 744 -0.91 7.11 1.69
N GLU A 745 -2.07 7.78 1.70
CA GLU A 745 -3.27 7.33 0.97
C GLU A 745 -3.13 7.50 -0.54
N ASP A 746 -2.58 8.62 -0.99
CA ASP A 746 -2.43 8.90 -2.41
C ASP A 746 -1.39 7.99 -3.05
N ASP A 747 -0.29 7.71 -2.34
CA ASP A 747 0.72 6.74 -2.75
C ASP A 747 0.12 5.34 -2.88
N ARG A 748 -0.73 4.92 -1.91
CA ARG A 748 -1.45 3.64 -1.98
C ARG A 748 -2.40 3.57 -3.18
N LYS A 749 -3.17 4.65 -3.42
CA LYS A 749 -4.11 4.71 -4.55
C LYS A 749 -3.40 4.59 -5.89
N VAL A 750 -2.31 5.34 -6.08
CA VAL A 750 -1.53 5.29 -7.32
C VAL A 750 -0.97 3.90 -7.57
N SER A 751 -0.32 3.30 -6.57
CA SER A 751 0.33 1.98 -6.69
C SER A 751 -0.68 0.83 -6.76
N GLY A 752 -1.71 0.86 -5.90
CA GLY A 752 -2.70 -0.19 -5.82
C GLY A 752 -3.59 -0.25 -7.07
N LYS A 753 -4.02 0.90 -7.60
CA LYS A 753 -4.75 0.93 -8.89
C LYS A 753 -3.88 0.42 -10.04
N ALA A 754 -2.58 0.74 -10.06
CA ALA A 754 -1.65 0.21 -11.05
C ALA A 754 -1.45 -1.31 -10.91
N ALA A 755 -1.59 -1.87 -9.71
CA ALA A 755 -1.52 -3.30 -9.42
C ALA A 755 -2.89 -4.02 -9.52
N GLY A 756 -3.93 -3.39 -10.07
CA GLY A 756 -5.24 -4.01 -10.27
C GLY A 756 -6.05 -4.25 -8.99
N MET A 757 -5.75 -3.54 -7.91
CA MET A 757 -6.41 -3.70 -6.61
C MET A 757 -7.71 -2.91 -6.51
N ASN A 758 -8.68 -3.44 -5.76
CA ASN A 758 -9.87 -2.70 -5.34
C ASN A 758 -9.57 -1.81 -4.11
N ASP A 759 -10.50 -0.89 -3.77
CA ASP A 759 -10.25 0.10 -2.72
C ASP A 759 -9.97 -0.52 -1.34
N LYS A 760 -10.66 -1.62 -0.98
CA LYS A 760 -10.41 -2.33 0.28
C LYS A 760 -9.01 -2.97 0.32
N GLN A 761 -8.56 -3.53 -0.80
CA GLN A 761 -7.23 -4.11 -0.92
C GLN A 761 -6.14 -3.03 -0.88
N ILE A 762 -6.42 -1.82 -1.40
CA ILE A 762 -5.51 -0.67 -1.34
C ILE A 762 -5.27 -0.24 0.11
N ASP A 763 -6.31 -0.23 0.94
CA ASP A 763 -6.17 0.10 2.36
C ASP A 763 -5.32 -0.91 3.13
N GLU A 764 -5.31 -2.17 2.70
CA GLU A 764 -4.47 -3.22 3.30
C GLU A 764 -2.97 -2.94 3.14
N ILE A 765 -2.55 -2.25 2.07
CA ILE A 765 -1.15 -1.89 1.85
C ILE A 765 -0.55 -1.13 3.05
N ALA A 766 -1.34 -0.31 3.75
CA ALA A 766 -0.88 0.44 4.92
C ALA A 766 -0.46 -0.46 6.09
N LYS A 767 -1.06 -1.66 6.17
CA LYS A 767 -0.92 -2.59 7.30
C LYS A 767 0.13 -3.68 7.06
N LEU A 768 0.73 -3.75 5.87
CA LEU A 768 1.65 -4.82 5.50
C LEU A 768 2.84 -4.91 6.46
N PRO A 769 3.20 -6.12 6.92
CA PRO A 769 4.41 -6.33 7.71
C PRO A 769 5.68 -6.09 6.89
N THR A 770 6.80 -5.87 7.55
CA THR A 770 8.11 -5.73 6.90
C THR A 770 8.46 -6.98 6.09
N GLY A 771 8.88 -6.78 4.84
CA GLY A 771 9.24 -7.84 3.90
C GLY A 771 8.04 -8.56 3.28
N VAL A 772 6.83 -8.04 3.44
CA VAL A 772 5.65 -8.48 2.72
C VAL A 772 5.30 -7.44 1.66
N ALA A 773 5.01 -7.89 0.46
CA ALA A 773 4.65 -7.06 -0.68
C ALA A 773 3.41 -7.58 -1.41
N VAL A 774 2.62 -6.68 -1.95
CA VAL A 774 1.68 -7.01 -3.03
C VAL A 774 2.49 -7.16 -4.31
N VAL A 775 2.37 -8.29 -4.96
CA VAL A 775 3.04 -8.59 -6.23
C VAL A 775 1.99 -8.81 -7.32
N TYR A 776 2.18 -8.17 -8.45
CA TYR A 776 1.30 -8.27 -9.60
C TYR A 776 2.10 -8.21 -10.91
N GLN A 777 1.78 -9.09 -11.86
CA GLN A 777 2.18 -8.98 -13.26
C GLN A 777 0.94 -8.86 -14.15
N ASN A 778 1.05 -8.12 -15.25
CA ASN A 778 -0.11 -7.85 -16.11
C ASN A 778 -0.77 -9.10 -16.72
N ASP A 779 -0.07 -10.23 -16.77
CA ASP A 779 -0.57 -11.54 -17.18
C ASP A 779 -1.25 -12.33 -16.05
N TRP A 780 -1.23 -11.83 -14.83
CA TRP A 780 -1.91 -12.45 -13.69
C TRP A 780 -3.36 -12.01 -13.60
N VAL A 781 -4.23 -12.92 -13.17
CA VAL A 781 -5.66 -12.62 -12.96
C VAL A 781 -5.87 -11.63 -11.82
N SER A 782 -5.07 -11.73 -10.76
CA SER A 782 -5.18 -10.86 -9.59
C SER A 782 -3.86 -10.79 -8.83
N PRO A 783 -3.65 -9.72 -8.04
CA PRO A 783 -2.46 -9.57 -7.22
C PRO A 783 -2.44 -10.57 -6.06
N VAL A 784 -1.22 -10.92 -5.62
CA VAL A 784 -0.96 -11.80 -4.47
C VAL A 784 -0.15 -11.07 -3.41
N LEU A 785 -0.28 -11.49 -2.14
CA LEU A 785 0.67 -11.11 -1.09
C LEU A 785 1.83 -12.10 -1.09
N CYS A 786 3.04 -11.56 -1.12
CA CYS A 786 4.28 -12.32 -1.09
C CYS A 786 5.12 -11.91 0.11
N LYS A 787 5.54 -12.86 0.92
CA LYS A 787 6.66 -12.68 1.85
C LYS A 787 7.94 -12.90 1.07
N ILE A 788 8.68 -11.81 0.87
CA ILE A 788 9.94 -11.85 0.12
C ILE A 788 10.99 -12.63 0.92
N ASP A 789 11.66 -13.56 0.26
CA ASP A 789 12.78 -14.29 0.84
C ASP A 789 13.98 -13.35 1.00
N ARG A 790 14.69 -13.49 2.09
CA ARG A 790 15.97 -12.78 2.24
C ARG A 790 17.00 -13.43 1.33
N MET A 791 17.87 -12.60 0.77
CA MET A 791 19.07 -13.10 0.12
C MET A 791 19.92 -13.81 1.18
N GLU A 792 20.40 -15.03 0.89
CA GLU A 792 21.32 -15.75 1.77
C GLU A 792 22.55 -14.90 2.05
N ASP A 793 22.99 -14.85 3.32
CA ASP A 793 24.04 -13.96 3.83
C ASP A 793 25.39 -14.22 3.16
N SER A 794 25.57 -13.63 1.97
CA SER A 794 26.88 -13.44 1.33
C SER A 794 27.28 -11.98 1.33
N ARG A 795 27.09 -11.28 2.45
CA ARG A 795 27.53 -9.88 2.55
C ARG A 795 29.03 -9.81 2.40
N VAL A 796 29.47 -9.12 1.36
CA VAL A 796 30.86 -8.90 1.05
C VAL A 796 31.28 -7.58 1.69
N ILE A 797 32.42 -7.57 2.37
CA ILE A 797 33.01 -6.30 2.82
C ILE A 797 33.67 -5.66 1.60
N PHE A 798 33.12 -4.54 1.16
CA PHE A 798 33.75 -3.75 0.09
C PHE A 798 35.11 -3.26 0.56
N ASN A 799 36.17 -3.66 -0.14
CA ASN A 799 37.51 -3.16 0.10
C ASN A 799 37.70 -1.83 -0.62
N GLU A 800 37.98 -0.78 0.12
CA GLU A 800 38.28 0.52 -0.46
C GLU A 800 39.46 0.43 -1.42
N GLN A 801 39.25 0.86 -2.66
CA GLN A 801 40.26 0.91 -3.70
C GLN A 801 40.42 2.34 -4.15
N LYS A 802 41.62 2.91 -3.94
CA LYS A 802 41.90 4.24 -4.49
C LYS A 802 41.98 4.20 -6.02
N ASP A 803 41.48 5.26 -6.65
CA ASP A 803 41.56 5.37 -8.10
C ASP A 803 43.01 5.48 -8.54
N SER A 804 43.49 4.56 -9.36
CA SER A 804 44.86 4.54 -9.89
C SER A 804 45.17 5.74 -10.79
N ILE A 805 44.17 6.46 -11.28
CA ILE A 805 44.34 7.61 -12.18
C ILE A 805 44.65 8.92 -11.42
N LEU A 806 44.35 8.98 -10.10
CA LEU A 806 44.84 10.11 -9.28
C LEU A 806 46.38 10.21 -9.26
N GLU A 807 47.06 9.14 -9.58
CA GLU A 807 48.50 9.11 -9.70
C GLU A 807 49.02 9.60 -11.07
N LEU A 808 48.12 9.70 -12.09
CA LEU A 808 48.48 10.06 -13.47
C LEU A 808 48.52 11.56 -13.75
N ASN A 809 47.95 12.42 -12.91
CA ASN A 809 47.96 13.87 -13.05
C ASN A 809 49.07 14.52 -12.24
N SER A 810 50.22 13.91 -12.22
CA SER A 810 51.36 14.47 -11.51
C SER A 810 51.96 15.69 -12.29
N GLU A 811 52.61 16.60 -11.55
CA GLU A 811 53.36 17.69 -12.15
C GLU A 811 54.37 17.18 -13.22
N ASN A 812 54.78 15.91 -13.12
CA ASN A 812 55.64 15.25 -14.08
C ASN A 812 54.98 15.00 -15.43
N ASP A 813 53.68 14.70 -15.47
CA ASP A 813 52.96 14.45 -16.73
C ASP A 813 52.77 15.74 -17.53
N ILE A 814 52.42 16.85 -16.87
CA ILE A 814 52.37 18.18 -17.51
C ILE A 814 53.74 18.55 -18.02
N LYS A 815 54.76 18.34 -17.23
CA LYS A 815 56.15 18.57 -17.62
C LYS A 815 56.53 17.77 -18.86
N ASN A 816 56.21 16.48 -18.91
CA ASN A 816 56.49 15.60 -20.05
C ASN A 816 55.75 16.07 -21.32
N ILE A 817 54.49 16.50 -21.23
CA ILE A 817 53.77 17.08 -22.37
C ILE A 817 54.41 18.38 -22.84
N ILE A 818 54.73 19.28 -21.93
CA ILE A 818 55.39 20.58 -22.27
C ILE A 818 56.77 20.35 -22.85
N GLU A 819 57.59 19.47 -22.28
CA GLU A 819 58.90 19.13 -22.82
C GLU A 819 58.79 18.48 -24.20
N PHE A 820 57.77 17.63 -24.44
CA PHE A 820 57.49 17.07 -25.76
C PHE A 820 57.17 18.15 -26.79
N LEU A 821 56.27 19.08 -26.46
CA LEU A 821 55.92 20.20 -27.35
C LEU A 821 57.09 21.10 -27.64
N LEU A 822 57.92 21.35 -26.64
CA LEU A 822 59.09 22.22 -26.79
C LEU A 822 60.28 21.52 -27.50
N ALA A 823 60.28 20.20 -27.62
CA ALA A 823 61.40 19.44 -28.21
C ALA A 823 61.72 19.83 -29.66
N GLY A 824 60.66 20.22 -30.42
CA GLY A 824 60.96 20.77 -31.82
C GLY A 824 61.64 22.12 -31.88
N GLN A 825 61.82 22.85 -30.78
CA GLN A 825 62.46 24.11 -30.69
C GLN A 825 63.81 24.08 -29.95
N THR A 826 64.05 23.04 -29.20
CA THR A 826 65.33 22.87 -28.48
C THR A 826 66.24 22.00 -29.31
N GLU A 827 67.52 22.38 -29.49
CA GLU A 827 68.55 21.60 -30.23
C GLU A 827 68.78 20.19 -29.58
N ASN A 828 68.00 19.79 -28.55
CA ASN A 828 68.14 18.55 -27.82
C ASN A 828 67.26 17.43 -28.48
N THR A 829 67.60 17.13 -29.73
CA THR A 829 67.00 16.11 -30.56
C THR A 829 67.26 14.66 -30.11
N GLN A 830 67.98 14.47 -28.98
CA GLN A 830 68.34 13.11 -28.51
C GLN A 830 67.47 12.57 -27.35
N LYS A 831 66.47 13.30 -26.81
CA LYS A 831 65.61 12.81 -25.74
C LYS A 831 64.52 11.86 -26.31
N ALA A 832 64.60 10.59 -26.00
CA ALA A 832 63.53 9.65 -26.30
C ALA A 832 62.39 9.94 -25.38
N PHE A 833 61.21 10.22 -25.96
CA PHE A 833 59.96 10.42 -25.21
C PHE A 833 59.21 9.09 -25.06
N ASP A 834 58.70 8.84 -23.87
CA ASP A 834 57.73 7.77 -23.69
C ASP A 834 56.35 8.21 -24.26
N VAL A 835 56.21 7.96 -25.57
CA VAL A 835 55.01 8.38 -26.32
C VAL A 835 53.72 7.75 -25.81
N ILE A 836 53.81 6.51 -25.31
CA ILE A 836 52.63 5.79 -24.79
C ILE A 836 52.18 6.48 -23.51
N GLN A 837 53.09 6.84 -22.60
CA GLN A 837 52.77 7.55 -21.38
C GLN A 837 52.24 8.96 -21.66
N ILE A 838 52.88 9.69 -22.60
CA ILE A 838 52.43 11.04 -22.99
C ILE A 838 51.00 10.98 -23.59
N GLU A 839 50.75 10.05 -24.50
CA GLU A 839 49.43 9.86 -25.08
C GLU A 839 48.38 9.56 -24.00
N LYS A 840 48.70 8.66 -23.06
CA LYS A 840 47.81 8.34 -21.94
C LYS A 840 47.57 9.58 -21.06
N SER A 841 48.58 10.38 -20.78
CA SER A 841 48.43 11.61 -20.01
C SER A 841 47.61 12.67 -20.76
N VAL A 842 47.78 12.83 -22.08
CA VAL A 842 47.00 13.75 -22.91
C VAL A 842 45.51 13.33 -22.95
N ARG A 843 45.23 12.05 -23.02
CA ARG A 843 43.84 11.52 -22.99
C ARG A 843 43.17 11.73 -21.62
N ALA A 844 43.93 11.63 -20.53
CA ALA A 844 43.45 11.79 -19.16
C ALA A 844 43.35 13.25 -18.71
N PHE A 845 44.08 14.16 -19.33
CA PHE A 845 44.20 15.53 -18.86
C PHE A 845 42.98 16.38 -19.22
N TYR A 846 42.56 17.24 -18.30
CA TYR A 846 41.44 18.16 -18.51
C TYR A 846 41.89 19.35 -19.40
N MET A 847 41.47 19.35 -20.65
CA MET A 847 41.80 20.39 -21.65
C MET A 847 40.70 20.48 -22.71
N PRO A 848 40.59 21.61 -23.46
CA PRO A 848 39.66 21.70 -24.58
C PRO A 848 39.94 20.61 -25.62
N SER A 849 38.88 20.05 -26.22
CA SER A 849 39.00 18.93 -27.17
C SER A 849 39.81 19.30 -28.42
N LYS A 850 39.69 20.53 -28.90
CA LYS A 850 40.54 21.03 -30.00
C LYS A 850 42.06 20.96 -29.65
N VAL A 851 42.40 21.31 -28.43
CA VAL A 851 43.78 21.25 -27.92
C VAL A 851 44.27 19.82 -27.82
N ARG A 852 43.44 18.96 -27.28
CA ARG A 852 43.71 17.51 -27.16
C ARG A 852 43.92 16.88 -28.52
N MET A 853 43.08 17.20 -29.50
CA MET A 853 43.19 16.71 -30.86
C MET A 853 44.53 17.11 -31.49
N ALA A 854 44.91 18.39 -31.40
CA ALA A 854 46.16 18.86 -31.90
C ALA A 854 47.38 18.13 -31.26
N LEU A 855 47.31 17.83 -29.96
CA LEU A 855 48.35 17.05 -29.28
C LEU A 855 48.40 15.60 -29.75
N LEU A 856 47.25 14.95 -29.89
CA LEU A 856 47.14 13.55 -30.34
C LEU A 856 47.64 13.42 -31.79
N ASP A 857 47.25 14.34 -32.67
CA ASP A 857 47.76 14.40 -34.05
C ASP A 857 49.27 14.57 -34.10
N THR A 858 49.82 15.42 -33.22
CA THR A 858 51.25 15.59 -33.06
C THR A 858 51.95 14.33 -32.59
N ILE A 859 51.37 13.62 -31.63
CA ILE A 859 51.87 12.33 -31.12
C ILE A 859 51.87 11.28 -32.26
N GLU A 860 50.81 11.22 -33.05
CA GLU A 860 50.70 10.31 -34.19
C GLU A 860 51.73 10.63 -35.29
N GLU A 861 51.96 11.92 -35.58
CA GLU A 861 52.99 12.36 -36.51
C GLU A 861 54.41 12.02 -36.01
N TYR A 862 54.68 12.23 -34.72
CA TYR A 862 55.95 11.87 -34.10
C TYR A 862 56.18 10.34 -34.12
N LYS A 863 55.18 9.52 -33.88
CA LYS A 863 55.25 8.05 -34.00
C LYS A 863 55.69 7.63 -35.43
N LYS A 864 55.27 8.34 -36.46
CA LYS A 864 55.58 8.04 -37.88
C LYS A 864 56.91 8.59 -38.35
N SER A 865 57.24 9.82 -37.95
CA SER A 865 58.38 10.58 -38.51
C SER A 865 59.55 10.75 -37.51
N ASN A 866 59.33 10.47 -36.22
CA ASN A 866 60.27 10.78 -35.16
C ASN A 866 60.67 12.27 -35.12
N HIS A 867 59.82 13.12 -35.73
CA HIS A 867 60.03 14.56 -35.85
C HIS A 867 58.78 15.32 -35.45
N ILE A 868 58.95 16.44 -34.71
CA ILE A 868 57.83 17.29 -34.34
C ILE A 868 57.82 18.49 -35.28
N SER A 869 56.93 18.49 -36.27
CA SER A 869 56.86 19.55 -37.31
C SER A 869 55.89 20.69 -36.97
N LEU A 870 55.52 20.83 -35.73
CA LEU A 870 54.50 21.74 -35.29
C LEU A 870 54.83 23.24 -35.37
N TRP A 871 56.14 23.59 -35.26
CA TRP A 871 56.55 24.98 -35.12
C TRP A 871 56.78 25.63 -36.47
N ASN A 872 55.73 26.08 -37.12
CA ASN A 872 55.81 26.90 -38.33
C ASN A 872 55.08 28.23 -38.07
N SER A 873 55.18 29.14 -39.03
CA SER A 873 54.63 30.49 -38.94
C SER A 873 53.11 30.54 -38.76
N VAL A 874 52.42 29.46 -39.09
CA VAL A 874 50.95 29.32 -38.97
C VAL A 874 50.56 28.69 -37.64
N SER A 875 51.30 27.68 -37.21
CA SER A 875 50.95 26.89 -36.01
C SER A 875 51.51 27.48 -34.70
N ILE A 876 52.44 28.39 -34.77
CA ILE A 876 53.10 28.97 -33.57
C ILE A 876 52.11 29.59 -32.56
N TYR A 877 51.09 30.24 -33.04
CA TYR A 877 50.10 30.89 -32.18
C TYR A 877 49.16 29.86 -31.51
N ASP A 878 48.69 28.87 -32.27
CA ASP A 878 47.81 27.80 -31.73
C ASP A 878 48.57 26.98 -30.68
N LEU A 879 49.82 26.63 -30.94
CA LEU A 879 50.69 25.93 -30.00
C LEU A 879 51.08 26.77 -28.79
N SER A 880 51.21 28.03 -28.95
CA SER A 880 51.47 28.96 -27.83
C SER A 880 50.27 29.10 -26.93
N SER A 881 49.05 29.17 -27.47
CA SER A 881 47.80 29.15 -26.71
C SER A 881 47.63 27.83 -25.98
N LEU A 882 47.86 26.69 -26.66
CA LEU A 882 47.88 25.36 -26.08
C LEU A 882 48.80 25.28 -24.86
N LEU A 883 50.05 25.75 -25.01
CA LEU A 883 51.05 25.70 -23.95
C LEU A 883 50.66 26.58 -22.77
N THR A 884 50.09 27.77 -23.04
CA THR A 884 49.55 28.67 -22.01
C THR A 884 48.40 28.02 -21.25
N ASP A 885 47.49 27.32 -21.94
CA ASP A 885 46.36 26.63 -21.35
C ASP A 885 46.82 25.44 -20.51
N LEU A 886 47.80 24.65 -20.96
CA LEU A 886 48.42 23.57 -20.18
C LEU A 886 49.02 24.05 -18.87
N LEU A 887 49.69 25.21 -18.89
CA LEU A 887 50.25 25.82 -17.68
C LEU A 887 49.19 26.40 -16.75
N GLY A 888 48.05 26.81 -17.27
CA GLY A 888 46.94 27.38 -16.48
C GLY A 888 47.29 28.71 -15.81
N ILE A 889 48.26 29.47 -16.34
CA ILE A 889 48.80 30.70 -15.72
C ILE A 889 48.47 31.98 -16.48
N ARG A 890 47.57 31.94 -17.45
CA ARG A 890 47.24 33.06 -18.32
C ARG A 890 46.98 34.38 -17.55
N LYS A 891 46.09 34.33 -16.54
CA LYS A 891 45.70 35.49 -15.72
C LYS A 891 46.86 36.02 -14.87
N GLU A 892 47.59 35.13 -14.24
CA GLU A 892 48.80 35.48 -13.43
C GLU A 892 49.89 36.04 -14.30
N PHE A 893 50.09 35.47 -15.49
CA PHE A 893 51.08 35.95 -16.47
C PHE A 893 50.71 37.37 -16.93
N GLU A 894 49.50 37.63 -17.37
CA GLU A 894 49.03 38.95 -17.76
C GLU A 894 49.19 39.99 -16.65
N LYS A 895 48.80 39.64 -15.42
CA LYS A 895 48.95 40.50 -14.25
C LYS A 895 50.45 40.83 -14.01
N CYS A 896 51.28 39.81 -14.08
CA CYS A 896 52.71 39.95 -13.87
C CYS A 896 53.34 40.85 -14.95
N VAL A 897 53.02 40.65 -16.24
CA VAL A 897 53.51 41.52 -17.36
C VAL A 897 53.03 42.93 -17.14
N LYS A 898 51.77 43.21 -16.89
CA LYS A 898 51.24 44.57 -16.68
C LYS A 898 51.89 45.28 -15.48
N GLN A 899 52.20 44.53 -14.40
CA GLN A 899 52.79 45.09 -13.18
C GLN A 899 54.30 45.40 -13.31
N TYR A 900 55.03 44.52 -13.98
CA TYR A 900 56.51 44.59 -14.03
C TYR A 900 57.12 44.94 -15.43
N TYR A 901 56.29 45.36 -16.40
CA TYR A 901 56.63 45.50 -17.80
C TYR A 901 57.94 46.24 -18.04
N GLN A 902 58.23 47.32 -17.30
CA GLN A 902 59.46 48.12 -17.42
C GLN A 902 60.57 47.78 -16.40
N SER A 903 60.38 46.77 -15.61
CA SER A 903 61.25 46.36 -14.54
C SER A 903 62.30 45.34 -15.05
N LYS A 904 63.52 45.45 -14.61
CA LYS A 904 64.59 44.44 -14.83
C LYS A 904 64.23 43.08 -14.17
N GLU A 905 63.27 43.05 -13.29
CA GLU A 905 62.81 41.84 -12.58
C GLU A 905 61.76 41.02 -13.35
N LEU A 906 61.25 41.58 -14.48
CA LEU A 906 60.12 40.90 -15.21
C LEU A 906 60.48 39.46 -15.58
N ASN A 907 61.67 39.27 -16.25
CA ASN A 907 62.04 37.91 -16.67
C ASN A 907 62.23 36.94 -15.49
N LYS A 908 62.75 37.44 -14.38
CA LYS A 908 62.90 36.62 -13.17
C LYS A 908 61.54 36.21 -12.61
N LYS A 909 60.64 37.18 -12.47
CA LYS A 909 59.24 36.91 -11.94
C LYS A 909 58.48 35.96 -12.85
N LEU A 910 58.59 36.14 -14.17
CA LEU A 910 57.94 35.24 -15.13
C LEU A 910 58.57 33.85 -15.11
N THR A 911 59.86 33.71 -14.98
CA THR A 911 60.53 32.42 -14.86
C THR A 911 60.14 31.74 -13.56
N ASP A 912 60.09 32.46 -12.45
CA ASP A 912 59.59 31.91 -11.16
C ASP A 912 58.15 31.46 -11.26
N LEU A 913 57.30 32.21 -11.95
CA LEU A 913 55.87 31.83 -12.16
C LEU A 913 55.76 30.52 -12.93
N VAL A 914 56.52 30.36 -14.04
CA VAL A 914 56.49 29.10 -14.81
C VAL A 914 57.04 27.95 -13.98
N LYS A 915 58.19 28.15 -13.28
CA LYS A 915 58.82 27.12 -12.45
C LYS A 915 57.99 26.69 -11.26
N THR A 916 57.10 27.56 -10.73
CA THR A 916 56.16 27.22 -9.66
C THR A 916 55.11 26.21 -10.14
N ARG A 917 54.80 26.21 -11.45
CA ARG A 917 53.84 25.29 -12.04
C ARG A 917 54.51 24.02 -12.59
N VAL A 918 55.65 24.17 -13.27
CA VAL A 918 56.35 23.04 -13.88
C VAL A 918 57.84 23.24 -13.72
N PRO A 919 58.59 22.30 -13.12
CA PRO A 919 60.04 22.42 -12.93
C PRO A 919 60.82 22.19 -14.26
N LEU A 920 60.83 23.20 -15.13
CA LEU A 920 61.53 23.17 -16.41
C LEU A 920 62.99 23.63 -16.24
N ASP A 921 63.85 23.14 -17.12
CA ASP A 921 65.26 23.67 -17.25
C ASP A 921 65.24 25.10 -17.76
N TYR A 922 66.39 25.75 -17.73
CA TYR A 922 66.49 27.16 -18.13
C TYR A 922 66.11 27.38 -19.61
N VAL A 923 66.54 26.47 -20.50
CA VAL A 923 66.28 26.57 -21.93
C VAL A 923 64.82 26.40 -22.25
N SER A 924 64.25 25.36 -21.73
CA SER A 924 62.79 25.06 -21.87
C SER A 924 61.97 26.22 -21.31
N CYS A 925 62.36 26.81 -20.16
CA CYS A 925 61.69 27.99 -19.61
C CYS A 925 61.69 29.17 -20.55
N ARG A 926 62.87 29.43 -21.22
CA ARG A 926 62.99 30.57 -22.14
C ARG A 926 62.09 30.41 -23.37
N TYR A 927 62.04 29.21 -23.94
CA TYR A 927 61.12 28.92 -25.04
C TYR A 927 59.62 28.98 -24.58
N CYS A 928 59.30 28.47 -23.37
CA CYS A 928 57.98 28.59 -22.77
C CYS A 928 57.57 30.07 -22.66
N LEU A 929 58.46 30.96 -22.18
CA LEU A 929 58.10 32.37 -22.08
C LEU A 929 57.90 33.03 -23.47
N LYS A 930 58.64 32.63 -24.53
CA LYS A 930 58.35 33.09 -25.89
C LYS A 930 56.93 32.72 -26.35
N CYS A 931 56.49 31.48 -26.05
CA CYS A 931 55.15 31.05 -26.36
C CYS A 931 54.08 31.81 -25.55
N LEU A 932 54.30 32.04 -24.25
CA LEU A 932 53.38 32.83 -23.41
C LEU A 932 53.24 34.28 -23.94
N PHE A 933 54.30 34.90 -24.41
CA PHE A 933 54.22 36.23 -25.04
C PHE A 933 53.59 36.19 -26.44
N ALA A 934 53.76 35.13 -27.20
CA ALA A 934 53.05 34.92 -28.46
C ALA A 934 51.51 34.80 -28.26
N ASP A 935 51.09 34.00 -27.30
CA ASP A 935 49.69 33.94 -26.92
C ASP A 935 49.16 35.29 -26.40
N PHE A 936 49.89 35.94 -25.48
CA PHE A 936 49.54 37.24 -24.94
C PHE A 936 49.32 38.30 -26.04
N SER A 937 50.05 38.21 -27.13
CA SER A 937 49.97 39.15 -28.30
C SER A 937 48.59 39.03 -29.02
N LEU A 938 47.92 37.92 -28.90
CA LEU A 938 46.63 37.67 -29.59
C LEU A 938 45.44 38.38 -28.92
N HIS A 939 45.57 38.74 -27.65
CA HIS A 939 44.39 39.18 -26.85
C HIS A 939 44.08 40.69 -26.96
N SER A 940 45.03 41.56 -27.35
CA SER A 940 44.78 42.96 -27.65
C SER A 940 45.94 43.63 -28.44
N SER A 941 45.62 44.72 -29.11
CA SER A 941 46.64 45.51 -29.80
C SER A 941 47.70 46.10 -28.85
N ALA A 942 47.32 46.44 -27.63
CA ALA A 942 48.26 46.88 -26.60
C ALA A 942 49.19 45.75 -26.13
N ASN A 943 48.67 44.57 -25.93
CA ASN A 943 49.39 43.35 -25.58
C ASN A 943 50.40 42.98 -26.70
N LYS A 944 49.94 43.09 -27.95
CA LYS A 944 50.82 42.85 -29.12
C LYS A 944 52.05 43.72 -29.10
N LYS A 945 51.91 45.01 -28.86
CA LYS A 945 53.03 45.95 -28.77
C LYS A 945 53.97 45.57 -27.62
N MET A 946 53.48 45.26 -26.49
CA MET A 946 54.29 44.85 -25.31
C MET A 946 55.03 43.53 -25.57
N ALA A 947 54.42 42.58 -26.25
CA ALA A 947 55.01 41.29 -26.59
C ALA A 947 56.12 41.48 -27.63
N GLU A 948 55.89 42.26 -28.66
CA GLU A 948 56.95 42.61 -29.70
C GLU A 948 58.17 43.25 -29.08
N GLU A 949 57.99 44.25 -28.21
CA GLU A 949 59.07 44.91 -27.48
C GLU A 949 59.87 43.93 -26.60
N TRP A 950 59.17 43.04 -25.89
CA TRP A 950 59.81 42.02 -25.06
C TRP A 950 60.59 41.01 -25.91
N LEU A 951 60.04 40.53 -27.03
CA LEU A 951 60.66 39.59 -27.94
C LEU A 951 61.98 40.22 -28.56
N ILE A 952 61.89 41.46 -28.97
CA ILE A 952 63.04 42.16 -29.50
C ILE A 952 64.21 42.29 -28.47
N ASN A 953 63.86 42.62 -27.23
CA ASN A 953 64.81 42.75 -26.14
C ASN A 953 65.46 41.45 -25.64
N ASN A 954 64.76 40.31 -25.88
CA ASN A 954 65.18 38.99 -25.42
C ASN A 954 65.50 38.00 -26.56
N SER A 955 65.59 38.48 -27.79
CA SER A 955 65.93 37.66 -28.98
C SER A 955 67.45 37.32 -29.07
N LYS A 956 68.30 37.90 -28.23
CA LYS A 956 69.70 37.58 -28.13
C LYS A 956 70.01 36.46 -27.15
#